data_7d39563b8337c869840e2d43fb4e379f
#
_entry.id   7d39563b8337c869840e2d43fb4e379f
#
_cell.length_a   1.000
_cell.length_b   1.000
_cell.length_c   1.000
_cell.angle_alpha   90.00
_cell.angle_beta   90.00
_cell.angle_gamma   90.00
#
_symmetry.space_group_name_H-M   'P 1'
#
loop_
_entity.id
_entity.type
_entity.pdbx_description
1 polymer ?
#
loop_
_entity_poly.entity_id
_entity_poly.type
_entity_poly.pdbx_seq_one_letter_code
_entity_poly.pdbx_strand_id
1 'polypeptide(L)'
;MINELTRKNAHTELDHIFKTILPAHGMTERPEQIRLSHTMLDAMCENRIALSDAGTGIGKTYAYLTAAIVYSHSRLVDGLPFQPVIIATSSIALQNAIVREYLPFLSDALSDDPHITTPILAALRKGKSHYVCDERLRQHLQQRPNGKNVMQKKELYSLRDVLDLDETQKLSSFDRERVCVPPFCDCKHPDCRYRRHLTECGQKRYLFQICNQNLWLADCMHRENGLKPILPDACTVIVDEAHKLPETAREMFGTTLTAGEIRSAVVRLKQEGYTLAADRLFSASSTLLQKMAELSPECPVELLHDDLSRVLSTLFLIGRKLSMFLEPATKRALEQLTDKVVLFLRSKTDAIRYTAEDDDGKLMLCSVPADITSRMQNTVWSKQIPLLLTSGTLSIGSSFRRFQDECGLSGNPRVTEAVAVSPFDYAANCRLFFPQRPPRFSEDERYPQTVARQILCLLQAANGHALVLFTSYKDMSTVCECLYRLKSGIPIFVMRRNHPQILRQFKSTPGAVLLATGAAWEGMDFPGDCVSLLIIPRLPFAFPDAIHEYEKRNYTALHDFIRSVIVPEMQIKLKQGFGRAIRTETDTCVVAILDERCSARGRYRLDVLNALPEMPILTEVSDIRRFLCTVKPQSYFEVAA
;
A
#
# COMPACT_ATOMS: atom_id res chain seq x y z
N MET A 1 -22.81 8.31 22.16
CA MET A 1 -21.59 9.09 22.50
C MET A 1 -21.30 8.85 23.97
N ILE A 2 -20.06 8.83 24.38
CA ILE A 2 -19.70 8.74 25.81
C ILE A 2 -20.02 10.07 26.51
N ASN A 3 -20.32 10.03 27.82
CA ASN A 3 -20.63 11.23 28.58
C ASN A 3 -19.36 12.05 28.88
N GLU A 4 -19.53 13.31 29.31
CA GLU A 4 -18.41 14.24 29.50
C GLU A 4 -17.47 13.84 30.63
N LEU A 5 -17.97 13.23 31.72
CA LEU A 5 -17.14 12.74 32.81
C LEU A 5 -16.29 11.56 32.37
N THR A 6 -16.88 10.60 31.67
CA THR A 6 -16.16 9.46 31.10
C THR A 6 -15.10 9.90 30.09
N ARG A 7 -15.40 10.92 29.26
CA ARG A 7 -14.41 11.51 28.35
C ARG A 7 -13.23 12.11 29.12
N LYS A 8 -13.47 12.87 30.18
CA LYS A 8 -12.39 13.44 31.00
C LYS A 8 -11.52 12.35 31.64
N ASN A 9 -12.15 11.30 32.16
CA ASN A 9 -11.43 10.15 32.72
C ASN A 9 -10.60 9.43 31.63
N ALA A 10 -11.12 9.29 30.42
CA ALA A 10 -10.40 8.70 29.28
C ALA A 10 -9.13 9.48 28.92
N HIS A 11 -9.17 10.81 28.96
CA HIS A 11 -7.96 11.63 28.78
C HIS A 11 -6.94 11.45 29.89
N THR A 12 -7.39 11.33 31.12
CA THR A 12 -6.51 11.07 32.28
C THR A 12 -5.85 9.69 32.17
N GLU A 13 -6.63 8.70 31.76
CA GLU A 13 -6.15 7.34 31.52
C GLU A 13 -5.11 7.29 30.39
N LEU A 14 -5.36 8.00 29.30
CA LEU A 14 -4.44 8.11 28.19
C LEU A 14 -3.09 8.71 28.63
N ASP A 15 -3.13 9.79 29.43
CA ASP A 15 -1.92 10.38 30.01
C ASP A 15 -1.19 9.41 30.93
N HIS A 16 -1.91 8.64 31.77
CA HIS A 16 -1.32 7.64 32.66
C HIS A 16 -0.60 6.54 31.85
N ILE A 17 -1.22 6.05 30.78
CA ILE A 17 -0.60 5.04 29.91
C ILE A 17 0.70 5.56 29.31
N PHE A 18 0.68 6.74 28.67
CA PHE A 18 1.84 7.27 27.96
C PHE A 18 2.95 7.80 28.86
N LYS A 19 2.61 8.35 30.05
CA LYS A 19 3.58 8.99 30.95
C LYS A 19 4.08 8.07 32.04
N THR A 20 3.37 6.97 32.35
CA THR A 20 3.71 6.05 33.43
C THR A 20 3.92 4.62 32.97
N ILE A 21 2.92 4.02 32.33
CA ILE A 21 2.94 2.58 31.99
C ILE A 21 3.94 2.29 30.87
N LEU A 22 3.81 2.93 29.72
CA LEU A 22 4.68 2.67 28.58
C LEU A 22 6.15 2.99 28.84
N PRO A 23 6.51 4.09 29.58
CA PRO A 23 7.89 4.31 30.00
C PRO A 23 8.44 3.23 30.94
N ALA A 24 7.63 2.69 31.85
CA ALA A 24 8.04 1.57 32.71
C ALA A 24 8.38 0.30 31.91
N HIS A 25 7.82 0.15 30.71
CA HIS A 25 8.11 -0.92 29.75
C HIS A 25 9.16 -0.54 28.69
N GLY A 26 9.92 0.54 28.91
CA GLY A 26 11.07 0.93 28.08
C GLY A 26 10.73 1.81 26.88
N MET A 27 9.52 2.33 26.77
CA MET A 27 9.19 3.32 25.74
C MET A 27 9.58 4.73 26.17
N THR A 28 10.10 5.51 25.22
CA THR A 28 10.38 6.93 25.45
C THR A 28 9.09 7.74 25.36
N GLU A 29 8.86 8.63 26.34
CA GLU A 29 7.76 9.60 26.30
C GLU A 29 7.97 10.58 25.14
N ARG A 30 6.94 10.74 24.31
CA ARG A 30 6.92 11.65 23.14
C ARG A 30 5.71 12.57 23.21
N PRO A 31 5.90 13.87 23.53
CA PRO A 31 4.78 14.81 23.70
C PRO A 31 3.85 14.89 22.48
N GLU A 32 4.41 14.85 21.27
CA GLU A 32 3.61 14.91 20.04
C GLU A 32 2.79 13.63 19.80
N GLN A 33 3.29 12.45 20.22
CA GLN A 33 2.53 11.19 20.20
C GLN A 33 1.34 11.26 21.16
N ILE A 34 1.56 11.78 22.35
CA ILE A 34 0.51 11.95 23.37
C ILE A 34 -0.55 12.93 22.86
N ARG A 35 -0.14 14.10 22.35
CA ARG A 35 -1.04 15.09 21.77
C ARG A 35 -1.86 14.52 20.61
N LEU A 36 -1.23 13.76 19.72
CA LEU A 36 -1.91 13.07 18.62
C LEU A 36 -2.94 12.07 19.14
N SER A 37 -2.61 11.29 20.16
CA SER A 37 -3.50 10.31 20.77
C SER A 37 -4.72 10.96 21.40
N HIS A 38 -4.56 12.08 22.10
CA HIS A 38 -5.67 12.88 22.64
C HIS A 38 -6.59 13.40 21.51
N THR A 39 -6.02 13.94 20.45
CA THR A 39 -6.79 14.42 19.29
C THR A 39 -7.61 13.29 18.64
N MET A 40 -7.02 12.11 18.53
CA MET A 40 -7.70 10.92 18.00
C MET A 40 -8.83 10.44 18.94
N LEU A 41 -8.60 10.47 20.25
CA LEU A 41 -9.62 10.15 21.25
C LEU A 41 -10.79 11.13 21.17
N ASP A 42 -10.53 12.43 21.10
CA ASP A 42 -11.56 13.44 20.92
C ASP A 42 -12.39 13.22 19.66
N ALA A 43 -11.74 12.93 18.54
CA ALA A 43 -12.43 12.65 17.29
C ALA A 43 -13.36 11.43 17.39
N MET A 44 -12.94 10.38 18.12
CA MET A 44 -13.79 9.21 18.37
C MET A 44 -14.98 9.56 19.28
N CYS A 45 -14.75 10.33 20.34
CA CYS A 45 -15.80 10.75 21.25
C CYS A 45 -16.85 11.67 20.61
N GLU A 46 -16.44 12.54 19.70
CA GLU A 46 -17.27 13.51 19.01
C GLU A 46 -17.83 13.01 17.66
N ASN A 47 -17.60 11.77 17.32
CA ASN A 47 -18.02 11.19 16.03
C ASN A 47 -17.49 11.98 14.82
N ARG A 48 -16.20 12.33 14.84
CA ARG A 48 -15.52 13.08 13.77
C ARG A 48 -14.85 12.17 12.75
N ILE A 49 -14.40 12.78 11.66
CA ILE A 49 -13.49 12.23 10.67
C ILE A 49 -12.17 12.96 10.87
N ALA A 50 -11.22 12.34 11.59
CA ALA A 50 -9.93 12.93 11.86
C ALA A 50 -8.95 12.66 10.73
N LEU A 51 -8.40 13.70 10.14
CA LEU A 51 -7.26 13.65 9.22
C LEU A 51 -5.99 13.96 10.01
N SER A 52 -5.11 12.98 10.15
CA SER A 52 -3.90 13.11 10.96
C SER A 52 -2.65 12.87 10.11
N ASP A 53 -1.87 13.94 9.86
CA ASP A 53 -0.53 13.80 9.28
C ASP A 53 0.47 13.64 10.42
N ALA A 54 1.01 12.45 10.54
CA ALA A 54 1.97 12.09 11.57
C ALA A 54 3.26 11.63 10.91
N GLY A 55 4.28 12.48 10.92
CA GLY A 55 5.60 12.22 10.34
C GLY A 55 6.27 10.97 10.91
N THR A 56 7.40 10.59 10.30
CA THR A 56 8.20 9.45 10.80
C THR A 56 8.68 9.69 12.23
N GLY A 57 8.76 8.61 13.03
CA GLY A 57 9.28 8.66 14.40
C GLY A 57 8.30 9.09 15.49
N ILE A 58 7.14 9.63 15.16
CA ILE A 58 6.12 10.04 16.16
C ILE A 58 5.56 8.83 16.92
N GLY A 59 5.53 7.65 16.30
CA GLY A 59 4.87 6.47 16.89
C GLY A 59 3.37 6.46 16.69
N LYS A 60 2.89 6.89 15.51
CA LYS A 60 1.46 6.97 15.17
C LYS A 60 0.67 5.70 15.49
N THR A 61 1.28 4.52 15.31
CA THR A 61 0.63 3.22 15.56
C THR A 61 0.25 3.08 17.02
N TYR A 62 1.16 3.37 17.95
CA TYR A 62 0.84 3.36 19.37
C TYR A 62 -0.17 4.45 19.73
N ALA A 63 -0.10 5.63 19.10
CA ALA A 63 -1.04 6.71 19.36
C ALA A 63 -2.48 6.29 19.08
N TYR A 64 -2.76 5.73 17.88
CA TYR A 64 -4.13 5.33 17.56
C TYR A 64 -4.58 4.05 18.28
N LEU A 65 -3.68 3.09 18.52
CA LEU A 65 -4.03 1.86 19.24
C LEU A 65 -4.41 2.17 20.69
N THR A 66 -3.61 2.97 21.39
CA THR A 66 -3.88 3.34 22.79
C THR A 66 -5.17 4.17 22.89
N ALA A 67 -5.36 5.16 22.02
CA ALA A 67 -6.61 5.93 21.97
C ALA A 67 -7.83 5.03 21.74
N ALA A 68 -7.74 4.04 20.84
CA ALA A 68 -8.82 3.11 20.54
C ALA A 68 -9.13 2.14 21.71
N ILE A 69 -8.10 1.68 22.44
CA ILE A 69 -8.27 0.85 23.64
C ILE A 69 -9.03 1.64 24.70
N VAL A 70 -8.55 2.85 25.03
CA VAL A 70 -9.19 3.73 26.01
C VAL A 70 -10.61 4.09 25.60
N TYR A 71 -10.85 4.45 24.33
CA TYR A 71 -12.18 4.74 23.82
C TYR A 71 -13.13 3.56 23.95
N SER A 72 -12.68 2.35 23.57
CA SER A 72 -13.51 1.15 23.66
C SER A 72 -13.87 0.79 25.09
N HIS A 73 -12.91 0.92 26.02
CA HIS A 73 -13.15 0.74 27.46
C HIS A 73 -14.15 1.77 27.98
N SER A 74 -13.96 3.05 27.68
CA SER A 74 -14.85 4.14 28.08
C SER A 74 -16.28 3.94 27.59
N ARG A 75 -16.48 3.38 26.40
CA ARG A 75 -17.81 3.01 25.88
C ARG A 75 -18.50 1.96 26.77
N LEU A 76 -17.77 0.96 27.24
CA LEU A 76 -18.30 -0.08 28.13
C LEU A 76 -18.65 0.49 29.50
N VAL A 77 -17.82 1.39 30.03
CA VAL A 77 -18.10 2.11 31.29
C VAL A 77 -19.42 2.90 31.19
N ASP A 78 -19.69 3.50 30.06
CA ASP A 78 -20.96 4.19 29.79
C ASP A 78 -22.13 3.27 29.42
N GLY A 79 -21.96 1.95 29.57
CA GLY A 79 -23.00 0.96 29.29
C GLY A 79 -23.34 0.79 27.80
N LEU A 80 -22.49 1.28 26.88
CA LEU A 80 -22.68 1.08 25.45
C LEU A 80 -22.30 -0.35 25.06
N PRO A 81 -22.96 -0.94 24.03
CA PRO A 81 -22.68 -2.30 23.63
C PRO A 81 -21.23 -2.44 23.11
N PHE A 82 -20.63 -3.59 23.38
CA PHE A 82 -19.34 -3.93 22.80
C PHE A 82 -19.43 -3.95 21.27
N GLN A 83 -18.53 -3.20 20.64
CA GLN A 83 -18.30 -3.17 19.20
C GLN A 83 -16.80 -3.09 18.97
N PRO A 84 -16.24 -3.89 18.05
CA PRO A 84 -14.80 -3.86 17.77
C PRO A 84 -14.38 -2.56 17.09
N VAL A 85 -13.09 -2.33 17.10
CA VAL A 85 -12.39 -1.34 16.28
C VAL A 85 -11.92 -2.01 14.99
N ILE A 86 -12.21 -1.44 13.83
CA ILE A 86 -11.63 -1.89 12.56
C ILE A 86 -10.37 -1.09 12.27
N ILE A 87 -9.27 -1.78 11.93
CA ILE A 87 -8.03 -1.17 11.44
C ILE A 87 -7.82 -1.61 10.00
N ALA A 88 -7.91 -0.67 9.07
CA ALA A 88 -7.69 -0.86 7.65
C ALA A 88 -6.29 -0.33 7.27
N THR A 89 -5.37 -1.20 6.86
CA THR A 89 -3.99 -0.84 6.51
C THR A 89 -3.75 -0.95 5.01
N SER A 90 -2.65 -0.38 4.51
CA SER A 90 -2.28 -0.47 3.09
C SER A 90 -1.51 -1.75 2.74
N SER A 91 -0.95 -2.49 3.72
CA SER A 91 -0.08 -3.64 3.44
C SER A 91 -0.23 -4.78 4.44
N ILE A 92 0.03 -6.01 3.98
CA ILE A 92 0.05 -7.22 4.80
C ILE A 92 1.19 -7.16 5.84
N ALA A 93 2.32 -6.55 5.50
CA ALA A 93 3.43 -6.39 6.42
C ALA A 93 3.03 -5.59 7.66
N LEU A 94 2.31 -4.47 7.47
CA LEU A 94 1.82 -3.64 8.57
C LEU A 94 0.74 -4.36 9.38
N GLN A 95 -0.16 -5.12 8.73
CA GLN A 95 -1.12 -5.97 9.45
C GLN A 95 -0.41 -6.94 10.41
N ASN A 96 0.64 -7.62 9.90
CA ASN A 96 1.42 -8.55 10.69
C ASN A 96 2.15 -7.88 11.86
N ALA A 97 2.73 -6.70 11.65
CA ALA A 97 3.40 -5.94 12.70
C ALA A 97 2.41 -5.54 13.81
N ILE A 98 1.20 -5.07 13.45
CA ILE A 98 0.17 -4.73 14.45
C ILE A 98 -0.19 -5.96 15.29
N VAL A 99 -0.41 -7.12 14.66
CA VAL A 99 -0.84 -8.35 15.37
C VAL A 99 0.29 -9.00 16.17
N ARG A 100 1.53 -8.99 15.65
CA ARG A 100 2.63 -9.77 16.23
C ARG A 100 3.58 -8.96 17.12
N GLU A 101 3.55 -7.64 17.02
CA GLU A 101 4.49 -6.76 17.73
C GLU A 101 3.76 -5.73 18.60
N TYR A 102 2.95 -4.86 17.99
CA TYR A 102 2.33 -3.73 18.70
C TYR A 102 1.26 -4.13 19.72
N LEU A 103 0.30 -4.97 19.31
CA LEU A 103 -0.79 -5.39 20.21
C LEU A 103 -0.33 -6.33 21.33
N PRO A 104 0.57 -7.32 21.11
CA PRO A 104 1.15 -8.09 22.20
C PRO A 104 1.88 -7.23 23.22
N PHE A 105 2.69 -6.27 22.77
CA PHE A 105 3.38 -5.33 23.66
C PHE A 105 2.39 -4.50 24.49
N LEU A 106 1.36 -3.93 23.87
CA LEU A 106 0.32 -3.17 24.59
C LEU A 106 -0.49 -4.06 25.55
N SER A 107 -0.79 -5.29 25.15
CA SER A 107 -1.51 -6.23 25.99
C SER A 107 -0.71 -6.61 27.25
N ASP A 108 0.60 -6.79 27.10
CA ASP A 108 1.52 -7.06 28.22
C ASP A 108 1.65 -5.83 29.12
N ALA A 109 1.94 -4.67 28.56
CA ALA A 109 2.12 -3.43 29.29
C ALA A 109 0.86 -2.99 30.07
N LEU A 110 -0.33 -3.28 29.54
CA LEU A 110 -1.61 -2.92 30.17
C LEU A 110 -2.25 -4.05 30.99
N SER A 111 -1.57 -5.19 31.14
CA SER A 111 -2.13 -6.37 31.84
C SER A 111 -2.41 -6.13 33.32
N ASP A 112 -1.60 -5.29 33.95
CA ASP A 112 -1.69 -4.97 35.39
C ASP A 112 -2.46 -3.67 35.67
N ASP A 113 -2.96 -3.00 34.61
CA ASP A 113 -3.73 -1.78 34.76
C ASP A 113 -5.16 -2.08 35.24
N PRO A 114 -5.56 -1.63 36.44
CA PRO A 114 -6.89 -1.90 36.96
C PRO A 114 -8.01 -1.20 36.20
N HIS A 115 -7.69 -0.20 35.38
CA HIS A 115 -8.65 0.59 34.62
C HIS A 115 -8.94 -0.03 33.23
N ILE A 116 -8.04 -0.82 32.65
CA ILE A 116 -8.21 -1.46 31.33
C ILE A 116 -8.52 -2.96 31.51
N THR A 117 -9.78 -3.28 31.66
CA THR A 117 -10.24 -4.67 31.87
C THR A 117 -10.59 -5.42 30.59
N THR A 118 -10.62 -4.73 29.45
CA THR A 118 -11.00 -5.32 28.16
C THR A 118 -9.80 -6.08 27.57
N PRO A 119 -9.96 -7.37 27.20
CA PRO A 119 -8.89 -8.11 26.55
C PRO A 119 -8.49 -7.48 25.21
N ILE A 120 -7.18 -7.25 25.02
CA ILE A 120 -6.62 -6.67 23.80
C ILE A 120 -6.32 -7.79 22.80
N LEU A 121 -7.35 -8.32 22.17
CA LEU A 121 -7.25 -9.38 21.17
C LEU A 121 -7.58 -8.84 19.78
N ALA A 122 -6.92 -9.41 18.78
CA ALA A 122 -7.13 -9.04 17.38
C ALA A 122 -7.50 -10.23 16.50
N ALA A 123 -8.42 -10.02 15.57
CA ALA A 123 -8.71 -10.95 14.48
C ALA A 123 -8.16 -10.37 13.17
N LEU A 124 -7.28 -11.12 12.50
CA LEU A 124 -6.77 -10.76 11.18
C LEU A 124 -7.75 -11.22 10.09
N ARG A 125 -8.15 -10.28 9.24
CA ARG A 125 -9.12 -10.49 8.16
C ARG A 125 -8.47 -10.21 6.81
N LYS A 126 -8.49 -11.21 5.94
CA LYS A 126 -7.98 -11.11 4.57
C LYS A 126 -9.04 -11.49 3.55
N GLY A 127 -8.83 -11.15 2.29
CA GLY A 127 -9.66 -11.59 1.19
C GLY A 127 -9.65 -13.11 1.03
N LYS A 128 -10.71 -13.67 0.42
CA LYS A 128 -10.87 -15.11 0.22
C LYS A 128 -9.68 -15.78 -0.47
N SER A 129 -9.05 -15.11 -1.43
CA SER A 129 -7.89 -15.61 -2.18
C SER A 129 -6.63 -15.85 -1.32
N HIS A 130 -6.61 -15.36 -0.09
CA HIS A 130 -5.53 -15.56 0.87
C HIS A 130 -5.72 -16.82 1.75
N TYR A 131 -6.82 -17.52 1.63
CA TYR A 131 -7.12 -18.69 2.46
C TYR A 131 -7.20 -19.96 1.63
N VAL A 132 -6.78 -21.08 2.22
CA VAL A 132 -6.87 -22.42 1.62
C VAL A 132 -8.33 -22.89 1.60
N CYS A 133 -8.77 -23.39 0.46
CA CYS A 133 -9.98 -24.19 0.32
C CYS A 133 -9.64 -25.68 0.39
N ASP A 134 -10.06 -26.37 1.43
CA ASP A 134 -9.72 -27.79 1.66
C ASP A 134 -10.16 -28.69 0.52
N GLU A 135 -11.33 -28.45 -0.06
CA GLU A 135 -11.85 -29.22 -1.18
C GLU A 135 -11.02 -29.02 -2.46
N ARG A 136 -10.69 -27.76 -2.79
CA ARG A 136 -9.85 -27.46 -3.95
C ARG A 136 -8.42 -27.98 -3.77
N LEU A 137 -7.87 -27.89 -2.56
CA LEU A 137 -6.57 -28.49 -2.22
C LEU A 137 -6.59 -30.00 -2.44
N ARG A 138 -7.62 -30.69 -1.96
CA ARG A 138 -7.77 -32.14 -2.14
C ARG A 138 -7.82 -32.51 -3.62
N GLN A 139 -8.66 -31.83 -4.41
CA GLN A 139 -8.79 -32.04 -5.85
C GLN A 139 -7.47 -31.78 -6.58
N HIS A 140 -6.77 -30.68 -6.24
CA HIS A 140 -5.51 -30.32 -6.87
C HIS A 140 -4.39 -31.34 -6.56
N LEU A 141 -4.33 -31.86 -5.33
CA LEU A 141 -3.40 -32.92 -4.96
C LEU A 141 -3.67 -34.24 -5.68
N GLN A 142 -4.95 -34.58 -5.97
CA GLN A 142 -5.32 -35.78 -6.70
C GLN A 142 -5.00 -35.67 -8.20
N GLN A 143 -5.14 -34.52 -8.82
CA GLN A 143 -4.94 -34.28 -10.24
C GLN A 143 -3.45 -34.16 -10.64
N ARG A 144 -2.51 -34.10 -9.71
CA ARG A 144 -1.06 -34.06 -9.94
C ARG A 144 -0.39 -35.41 -9.58
N PRO A 145 -0.58 -36.49 -10.35
CA PRO A 145 0.23 -37.68 -10.18
C PRO A 145 1.64 -37.42 -10.76
N ASN A 146 2.68 -37.46 -9.93
CA ASN A 146 4.08 -37.55 -10.35
C ASN A 146 4.72 -36.35 -11.07
N GLY A 147 4.42 -35.11 -10.68
CA GLY A 147 5.14 -33.92 -11.15
C GLY A 147 6.61 -33.91 -10.68
N LYS A 148 7.53 -33.54 -11.58
CA LYS A 148 9.00 -33.58 -11.44
C LYS A 148 9.59 -32.70 -10.30
N ASN A 149 8.80 -31.97 -9.51
CA ASN A 149 9.26 -31.09 -8.45
C ASN A 149 8.80 -31.57 -7.06
N VAL A 150 9.66 -32.34 -6.40
CA VAL A 150 9.43 -32.88 -5.04
C VAL A 150 9.22 -31.75 -4.01
N MET A 151 9.88 -30.58 -4.16
CA MET A 151 9.74 -29.44 -3.27
C MET A 151 8.34 -28.81 -3.32
N GLN A 152 7.79 -28.59 -4.52
CA GLN A 152 6.43 -28.03 -4.67
C GLN A 152 5.34 -28.97 -4.10
N LYS A 153 5.59 -30.27 -4.18
CA LYS A 153 4.66 -31.27 -3.59
C LYS A 153 4.66 -31.18 -2.07
N LYS A 154 5.81 -31.05 -1.44
CA LYS A 154 5.95 -30.90 0.01
C LYS A 154 5.20 -29.64 0.54
N GLU A 155 5.29 -28.55 -0.18
CA GLU A 155 4.61 -27.28 0.15
C GLU A 155 3.09 -27.36 0.00
N LEU A 156 2.59 -28.00 -1.07
CA LEU A 156 1.15 -28.25 -1.22
C LEU A 156 0.59 -29.15 -0.10
N TYR A 157 1.36 -30.15 0.36
CA TYR A 157 0.97 -30.98 1.50
C TYR A 157 0.96 -30.22 2.83
N SER A 158 1.86 -29.26 3.05
CA SER A 158 1.88 -28.45 4.27
C SER A 158 0.64 -27.54 4.40
N LEU A 159 -0.05 -27.24 3.29
CA LEU A 159 -1.31 -26.49 3.30
C LEU A 159 -2.46 -27.22 4.01
N ARG A 160 -2.30 -28.51 4.37
CA ARG A 160 -3.27 -29.22 5.21
C ARG A 160 -3.33 -28.67 6.62
N ASP A 161 -2.20 -28.13 7.10
CA ASP A 161 -2.08 -27.61 8.47
C ASP A 161 -2.11 -26.08 8.52
N VAL A 162 -1.89 -25.40 7.39
CA VAL A 162 -1.87 -23.93 7.25
C VAL A 162 -3.14 -23.47 6.54
N LEU A 163 -3.82 -22.46 7.10
CA LEU A 163 -5.02 -21.86 6.49
C LEU A 163 -4.67 -20.63 5.65
N ASP A 164 -3.73 -19.82 6.12
CA ASP A 164 -3.30 -18.56 5.48
C ASP A 164 -2.21 -18.84 4.44
N LEU A 165 -2.51 -18.62 3.17
CA LEU A 165 -1.58 -18.82 2.06
C LEU A 165 -0.37 -17.88 2.08
N ASP A 166 -0.45 -16.76 2.79
CA ASP A 166 0.67 -15.81 2.90
C ASP A 166 1.75 -16.29 3.88
N GLU A 167 1.45 -17.30 4.70
CA GLU A 167 2.46 -17.96 5.55
C GLU A 167 3.36 -18.93 4.73
N THR A 168 3.00 -19.21 3.48
CA THR A 168 3.69 -20.14 2.58
C THR A 168 4.51 -19.37 1.53
N GLN A 169 5.82 -19.24 1.73
CA GLN A 169 6.70 -18.38 0.90
C GLN A 169 7.01 -18.91 -0.51
N LYS A 170 6.68 -20.14 -0.86
CA LYS A 170 7.16 -20.80 -2.09
C LYS A 170 6.06 -21.36 -2.99
N LEU A 171 4.81 -21.02 -2.70
CA LEU A 171 3.69 -21.49 -3.54
C LEU A 171 3.66 -20.70 -4.85
N SER A 172 3.60 -21.41 -5.99
CA SER A 172 3.47 -20.74 -7.29
C SER A 172 2.12 -20.06 -7.44
N SER A 173 2.02 -18.96 -8.20
CA SER A 173 0.73 -18.29 -8.51
C SER A 173 -0.29 -19.28 -9.09
N PHE A 174 0.16 -20.22 -9.94
CA PHE A 174 -0.66 -21.26 -10.51
C PHE A 174 -1.28 -22.20 -9.45
N ASP A 175 -0.49 -22.62 -8.45
CA ASP A 175 -0.98 -23.48 -7.38
C ASP A 175 -1.87 -22.69 -6.43
N ARG A 176 -1.48 -21.44 -6.11
CA ARG A 176 -2.26 -20.53 -5.25
C ARG A 176 -3.68 -20.32 -5.78
N GLU A 177 -3.86 -20.01 -7.05
CA GLU A 177 -5.18 -19.83 -7.68
C GLU A 177 -6.05 -21.09 -7.60
N ARG A 178 -5.43 -22.27 -7.63
CA ARG A 178 -6.16 -23.55 -7.62
C ARG A 178 -6.55 -24.04 -6.24
N VAL A 179 -5.84 -23.63 -5.20
CA VAL A 179 -6.08 -24.07 -3.82
C VAL A 179 -6.77 -23.00 -2.96
N CYS A 180 -6.82 -21.75 -3.39
CA CYS A 180 -7.46 -20.68 -2.62
C CYS A 180 -9.00 -20.83 -2.58
N VAL A 181 -9.61 -20.19 -1.59
CA VAL A 181 -11.08 -20.07 -1.50
C VAL A 181 -11.58 -19.27 -2.71
N PRO A 182 -12.51 -19.81 -3.51
CA PRO A 182 -13.02 -19.12 -4.69
C PRO A 182 -13.86 -17.89 -4.31
N PRO A 183 -13.98 -16.90 -5.20
CA PRO A 183 -14.82 -15.71 -4.98
C PRO A 183 -16.26 -16.09 -4.59
N PHE A 184 -16.83 -17.09 -5.27
CA PHE A 184 -18.13 -17.70 -4.94
C PHE A 184 -17.88 -19.06 -4.31
N CYS A 185 -18.00 -19.13 -2.99
CA CYS A 185 -17.86 -20.36 -2.23
C CYS A 185 -19.22 -20.77 -1.64
N ASP A 186 -19.83 -21.79 -2.24
CA ASP A 186 -21.08 -22.40 -1.77
C ASP A 186 -20.82 -23.66 -0.91
N CYS A 187 -19.58 -23.86 -0.46
CA CYS A 187 -19.19 -25.00 0.36
C CYS A 187 -20.04 -25.07 1.63
N LYS A 188 -20.77 -26.20 1.79
CA LYS A 188 -21.62 -26.48 2.96
C LYS A 188 -20.98 -27.51 3.91
N HIS A 189 -19.69 -27.85 3.68
CA HIS A 189 -18.99 -28.82 4.51
C HIS A 189 -18.90 -28.35 5.96
N PRO A 190 -19.34 -29.14 6.95
CA PRO A 190 -19.35 -28.71 8.36
C PRO A 190 -17.96 -28.42 8.89
N ASP A 191 -16.94 -29.15 8.43
CA ASP A 191 -15.54 -29.00 8.87
C ASP A 191 -14.71 -28.03 8.02
N CYS A 192 -15.33 -27.12 7.25
CA CYS A 192 -14.62 -26.15 6.45
C CYS A 192 -13.82 -25.20 7.36
N ARG A 193 -12.48 -25.27 7.30
CA ARG A 193 -11.56 -24.45 8.11
C ARG A 193 -11.78 -22.96 7.88
N TYR A 194 -12.01 -22.55 6.63
CA TYR A 194 -12.27 -21.15 6.31
C TYR A 194 -13.55 -20.63 6.99
N ARG A 195 -14.64 -21.41 6.98
CA ARG A 195 -15.89 -20.99 7.67
C ARG A 195 -15.71 -20.92 9.18
N ARG A 196 -15.02 -21.91 9.78
CA ARG A 196 -14.69 -21.87 11.22
C ARG A 196 -13.88 -20.63 11.58
N HIS A 197 -12.86 -20.30 10.78
CA HIS A 197 -12.07 -19.09 10.94
C HIS A 197 -12.94 -17.83 10.87
N LEU A 198 -13.85 -17.70 9.89
CA LEU A 198 -14.75 -16.55 9.80
C LEU A 198 -15.67 -16.43 11.02
N THR A 199 -16.19 -17.55 11.52
CA THR A 199 -17.04 -17.59 12.71
C THR A 199 -16.24 -17.16 13.95
N GLU A 200 -15.02 -17.64 14.07
CA GLU A 200 -14.12 -17.28 15.15
C GLU A 200 -13.76 -15.79 15.12
N CYS A 201 -13.35 -15.26 13.98
CA CYS A 201 -13.07 -13.82 13.80
C CYS A 201 -14.26 -12.92 14.15
N GLY A 202 -15.48 -13.42 14.03
CA GLY A 202 -16.72 -12.71 14.36
C GLY A 202 -17.08 -12.71 15.86
N GLN A 203 -16.30 -13.40 16.71
CA GLN A 203 -16.59 -13.44 18.14
C GLN A 203 -16.33 -12.09 18.83
N LYS A 204 -17.20 -11.74 19.77
CA LYS A 204 -17.13 -10.47 20.51
C LYS A 204 -15.90 -10.33 21.44
N ARG A 205 -15.05 -11.34 21.53
CA ARG A 205 -13.80 -11.27 22.29
C ARG A 205 -12.68 -10.46 21.59
N TYR A 206 -12.79 -10.25 20.29
CA TYR A 206 -11.79 -9.51 19.52
C TYR A 206 -12.09 -8.02 19.54
N LEU A 207 -11.26 -7.27 20.24
CA LEU A 207 -11.32 -5.82 20.29
C LEU A 207 -10.98 -5.20 18.92
N PHE A 208 -10.01 -5.78 18.22
CA PHE A 208 -9.57 -5.29 16.91
C PHE A 208 -9.90 -6.27 15.77
N GLN A 209 -10.42 -5.73 14.69
CA GLN A 209 -10.57 -6.39 13.40
C GLN A 209 -9.60 -5.76 12.41
N ILE A 210 -8.50 -6.46 12.09
CA ILE A 210 -7.44 -5.92 11.24
C ILE A 210 -7.60 -6.43 9.83
N CYS A 211 -7.62 -5.54 8.85
CA CYS A 211 -7.78 -5.87 7.43
C CYS A 211 -6.97 -4.89 6.55
N ASN A 212 -6.97 -5.11 5.24
CA ASN A 212 -6.49 -4.11 4.29
C ASN A 212 -7.62 -3.14 3.88
N GLN A 213 -7.25 -2.01 3.31
CA GLN A 213 -8.18 -0.99 2.84
C GLN A 213 -9.17 -1.55 1.81
N ASN A 214 -8.72 -2.48 0.94
CA ASN A 214 -9.58 -3.12 -0.05
C ASN A 214 -10.73 -3.92 0.60
N LEU A 215 -10.45 -4.71 1.64
CA LEU A 215 -11.47 -5.50 2.33
C LEU A 215 -12.47 -4.60 3.08
N TRP A 216 -11.99 -3.52 3.70
CA TRP A 216 -12.83 -2.53 4.35
C TRP A 216 -13.75 -1.82 3.34
N LEU A 217 -13.22 -1.37 2.20
CA LEU A 217 -14.03 -0.78 1.13
C LEU A 217 -15.04 -1.78 0.54
N ALA A 218 -14.63 -3.04 0.36
CA ALA A 218 -15.56 -4.10 -0.05
C ALA A 218 -16.72 -4.29 0.96
N ASP A 219 -16.43 -4.25 2.27
CA ASP A 219 -17.48 -4.26 3.30
C ASP A 219 -18.40 -3.04 3.20
N CYS A 220 -17.82 -1.85 2.95
CA CYS A 220 -18.60 -0.64 2.74
C CYS A 220 -19.56 -0.76 1.55
N MET A 221 -19.07 -1.28 0.41
CA MET A 221 -19.87 -1.53 -0.80
C MET A 221 -20.95 -2.60 -0.58
N HIS A 222 -20.64 -3.67 0.17
CA HIS A 222 -21.62 -4.68 0.55
C HIS A 222 -22.78 -4.06 1.34
N ARG A 223 -22.46 -3.24 2.33
CA ARG A 223 -23.48 -2.57 3.17
C ARG A 223 -24.34 -1.58 2.36
N GLU A 224 -23.72 -0.80 1.47
CA GLU A 224 -24.42 0.12 0.57
C GLU A 224 -25.43 -0.63 -0.31
N ASN A 225 -25.06 -1.80 -0.83
CA ASN A 225 -25.91 -2.62 -1.70
C ASN A 225 -26.88 -3.55 -0.92
N GLY A 226 -26.99 -3.43 0.40
CA GLY A 226 -27.85 -4.29 1.23
C GLY A 226 -27.40 -5.76 1.28
N LEU A 227 -26.13 -6.04 0.93
CA LEU A 227 -25.56 -7.37 1.01
C LEU A 227 -25.09 -7.68 2.43
N LYS A 228 -24.88 -8.97 2.73
CA LYS A 228 -24.34 -9.40 4.02
C LYS A 228 -22.98 -8.72 4.28
N PRO A 229 -22.82 -8.03 5.42
CA PRO A 229 -21.55 -7.43 5.80
C PRO A 229 -20.41 -8.46 5.86
N ILE A 230 -19.22 -8.03 5.47
CA ILE A 230 -17.99 -8.83 5.55
C ILE A 230 -17.36 -8.69 6.94
N LEU A 231 -17.36 -7.48 7.48
CA LEU A 231 -16.84 -7.13 8.79
C LEU A 231 -17.99 -6.90 9.78
N PRO A 232 -17.75 -7.08 11.10
CA PRO A 232 -18.76 -6.75 12.12
C PRO A 232 -19.02 -5.23 12.17
N ASP A 233 -20.11 -4.85 12.83
CA ASP A 233 -20.36 -3.44 13.15
C ASP A 233 -19.31 -2.95 14.14
N ALA A 234 -18.68 -1.82 13.83
CA ALA A 234 -17.56 -1.28 14.58
C ALA A 234 -17.94 0.02 15.30
N CYS A 235 -17.27 0.29 16.42
CA CYS A 235 -17.41 1.57 17.13
C CYS A 235 -16.58 2.69 16.49
N THR A 236 -15.51 2.34 15.79
CA THR A 236 -14.66 3.27 15.02
C THR A 236 -13.89 2.51 13.94
N VAL A 237 -13.44 3.21 12.91
CA VAL A 237 -12.53 2.68 11.90
C VAL A 237 -11.29 3.55 11.85
N ILE A 238 -10.13 2.90 11.84
CA ILE A 238 -8.82 3.52 11.68
C ILE A 238 -8.28 3.11 10.31
N VAL A 239 -8.00 4.08 9.46
CA VAL A 239 -7.36 3.86 8.15
C VAL A 239 -5.92 4.31 8.26
N ASP A 240 -5.01 3.35 8.37
CA ASP A 240 -3.57 3.63 8.41
C ASP A 240 -3.00 3.65 6.98
N GLU A 241 -2.00 4.49 6.75
CA GLU A 241 -1.50 4.88 5.43
C GLU A 241 -2.62 5.37 4.50
N ALA A 242 -3.48 6.25 5.05
CA ALA A 242 -4.69 6.74 4.39
C ALA A 242 -4.42 7.52 3.09
N HIS A 243 -3.18 7.98 2.84
CA HIS A 243 -2.80 8.58 1.56
C HIS A 243 -3.02 7.66 0.34
N LYS A 244 -3.12 6.33 0.57
CA LYS A 244 -3.43 5.35 -0.49
C LYS A 244 -4.93 5.14 -0.71
N LEU A 245 -5.76 5.67 0.17
CA LEU A 245 -7.19 5.43 0.11
C LEU A 245 -7.85 5.90 -1.20
N PRO A 246 -7.50 7.07 -1.79
CA PRO A 246 -8.09 7.49 -3.07
C PRO A 246 -7.80 6.51 -4.21
N GLU A 247 -6.55 6.05 -4.33
CA GLU A 247 -6.13 5.08 -5.33
C GLU A 247 -6.84 3.74 -5.13
N THR A 248 -6.81 3.22 -3.90
CA THR A 248 -7.50 1.97 -3.52
C THR A 248 -9.01 2.05 -3.78
N ALA A 249 -9.63 3.18 -3.47
CA ALA A 249 -11.06 3.38 -3.74
C ALA A 249 -11.36 3.43 -5.24
N ARG A 250 -10.51 4.08 -6.03
CA ARG A 250 -10.66 4.14 -7.49
C ARG A 250 -10.60 2.73 -8.11
N GLU A 251 -9.66 1.91 -7.67
CA GLU A 251 -9.56 0.50 -8.08
C GLU A 251 -10.77 -0.33 -7.63
N MET A 252 -11.15 -0.23 -6.37
CA MET A 252 -12.27 -0.99 -5.79
C MET A 252 -13.63 -0.64 -6.40
N PHE A 253 -13.83 0.62 -6.78
CA PHE A 253 -15.03 1.07 -7.50
C PHE A 253 -14.95 0.79 -9.01
N GLY A 254 -13.78 0.40 -9.47
CA GLY A 254 -13.53 0.03 -10.85
C GLY A 254 -13.91 -1.41 -11.18
N THR A 255 -13.61 -1.79 -12.41
CA THR A 255 -13.79 -3.15 -12.91
C THR A 255 -12.60 -3.52 -13.77
N THR A 256 -12.11 -4.73 -13.61
CA THR A 256 -11.04 -5.29 -14.44
C THR A 256 -11.55 -6.48 -15.24
N LEU A 257 -10.96 -6.69 -16.42
CA LEU A 257 -11.18 -7.88 -17.25
C LEU A 257 -9.83 -8.47 -17.65
N THR A 258 -9.61 -9.72 -17.25
CA THR A 258 -8.36 -10.45 -17.51
C THR A 258 -8.55 -11.51 -18.58
N ALA A 259 -7.47 -11.84 -19.28
CA ALA A 259 -7.43 -12.99 -20.19
C ALA A 259 -7.75 -14.31 -19.45
N GLY A 260 -7.40 -14.41 -18.17
CA GLY A 260 -7.69 -15.57 -17.31
C GLY A 260 -9.17 -15.81 -17.10
N GLU A 261 -9.98 -14.77 -16.94
CA GLU A 261 -11.43 -14.88 -16.77
C GLU A 261 -12.11 -15.44 -18.03
N ILE A 262 -11.71 -14.95 -19.21
CA ILE A 262 -12.24 -15.46 -20.49
C ILE A 262 -11.86 -16.93 -20.67
N ARG A 263 -10.59 -17.29 -20.43
CA ARG A 263 -10.14 -18.70 -20.51
C ARG A 263 -10.85 -19.60 -19.50
N SER A 264 -11.08 -19.11 -18.28
CA SER A 264 -11.81 -19.83 -17.25
C SER A 264 -13.26 -20.13 -17.66
N ALA A 265 -13.95 -19.18 -18.31
CA ALA A 265 -15.29 -19.39 -18.85
C ALA A 265 -15.30 -20.48 -19.93
N VAL A 266 -14.33 -20.49 -20.84
CA VAL A 266 -14.17 -21.54 -21.85
C VAL A 266 -13.95 -22.92 -21.21
N VAL A 267 -13.07 -23.00 -20.20
CA VAL A 267 -12.78 -24.27 -19.50
C VAL A 267 -14.00 -24.81 -18.77
N ARG A 268 -14.77 -23.94 -18.08
CA ARG A 268 -16.01 -24.35 -17.39
C ARG A 268 -17.04 -24.92 -18.34
N LEU A 269 -17.27 -24.27 -19.48
CA LEU A 269 -18.19 -24.80 -20.52
C LEU A 269 -17.75 -26.18 -21.03
N LYS A 270 -16.42 -26.40 -21.23
CA LYS A 270 -15.89 -27.71 -21.63
C LYS A 270 -16.11 -28.78 -20.56
N GLN A 271 -15.90 -28.44 -19.29
CA GLN A 271 -16.07 -29.37 -18.16
C GLN A 271 -17.51 -29.82 -17.99
N GLU A 272 -18.49 -28.97 -18.32
CA GLU A 272 -19.91 -29.31 -18.31
C GLU A 272 -20.39 -29.98 -19.62
N GLY A 273 -19.50 -30.26 -20.56
CA GLY A 273 -19.83 -30.96 -21.82
C GLY A 273 -20.28 -30.02 -22.97
N TYR A 274 -20.33 -28.70 -22.76
CA TYR A 274 -20.74 -27.73 -23.79
C TYR A 274 -19.57 -27.34 -24.72
N THR A 275 -18.92 -28.34 -25.34
CA THR A 275 -17.71 -28.16 -26.14
C THR A 275 -17.91 -27.18 -27.29
N LEU A 276 -19.03 -27.25 -28.03
CA LEU A 276 -19.33 -26.35 -29.14
C LEU A 276 -19.46 -24.88 -28.69
N ALA A 277 -20.07 -24.64 -27.53
CA ALA A 277 -20.17 -23.27 -26.96
C ALA A 277 -18.81 -22.75 -26.52
N ALA A 278 -18.02 -23.60 -25.89
CA ALA A 278 -16.67 -23.30 -25.45
C ALA A 278 -15.75 -22.95 -26.64
N ASP A 279 -15.80 -23.72 -27.73
CA ASP A 279 -14.98 -23.49 -28.92
C ASP A 279 -15.41 -22.21 -29.65
N ARG A 280 -16.69 -21.89 -29.68
CA ARG A 280 -17.20 -20.61 -30.19
C ARG A 280 -16.70 -19.42 -29.35
N LEU A 281 -16.76 -19.52 -28.04
CA LEU A 281 -16.25 -18.46 -27.15
C LEU A 281 -14.75 -18.29 -27.30
N PHE A 282 -14.02 -19.40 -27.37
CA PHE A 282 -12.57 -19.38 -27.61
C PHE A 282 -12.22 -18.73 -28.93
N SER A 283 -12.89 -19.11 -30.03
CA SER A 283 -12.68 -18.51 -31.36
C SER A 283 -13.00 -17.01 -31.38
N ALA A 284 -14.13 -16.61 -30.77
CA ALA A 284 -14.53 -15.20 -30.70
C ALA A 284 -13.54 -14.35 -29.87
N SER A 285 -12.90 -14.94 -28.87
CA SER A 285 -11.95 -14.25 -27.99
C SER A 285 -10.49 -14.34 -28.45
N SER A 286 -10.16 -15.14 -29.46
CA SER A 286 -8.76 -15.42 -29.85
C SER A 286 -7.99 -14.15 -30.24
N THR A 287 -8.58 -13.29 -31.07
CA THR A 287 -7.96 -12.01 -31.47
C THR A 287 -7.81 -11.05 -30.30
N LEU A 288 -8.83 -10.95 -29.43
CA LEU A 288 -8.76 -10.15 -28.21
C LEU A 288 -7.60 -10.62 -27.31
N LEU A 289 -7.50 -11.93 -27.06
CA LEU A 289 -6.45 -12.50 -26.21
C LEU A 289 -5.05 -12.32 -26.81
N GLN A 290 -4.92 -12.39 -28.14
CA GLN A 290 -3.67 -12.12 -28.83
C GLN A 290 -3.28 -10.65 -28.68
N LYS A 291 -4.18 -9.72 -28.96
CA LYS A 291 -3.92 -8.28 -28.80
C LYS A 291 -3.57 -7.93 -27.35
N MET A 292 -4.28 -8.52 -26.38
CA MET A 292 -3.94 -8.34 -24.96
C MET A 292 -2.54 -8.86 -24.58
N ALA A 293 -1.97 -9.77 -25.36
CA ALA A 293 -0.61 -10.24 -25.14
C ALA A 293 0.47 -9.35 -25.80
N GLU A 294 0.08 -8.54 -26.79
CA GLU A 294 0.98 -7.72 -27.60
C GLU A 294 0.96 -6.23 -27.22
N LEU A 295 -0.16 -5.75 -26.64
CA LEU A 295 -0.31 -4.35 -26.23
C LEU A 295 0.56 -4.02 -25.02
N SER A 296 0.98 -2.76 -24.95
CA SER A 296 1.61 -2.18 -23.77
C SER A 296 0.57 -1.74 -22.74
N PRO A 297 0.94 -1.58 -21.47
CA PRO A 297 0.12 -0.85 -20.48
C PRO A 297 -0.21 0.57 -20.95
N GLU A 298 -1.26 1.16 -20.34
CA GLU A 298 -1.73 2.54 -20.61
C GLU A 298 -2.30 2.78 -22.02
N CYS A 299 -2.60 1.71 -22.78
CA CYS A 299 -3.28 1.84 -24.07
C CYS A 299 -4.80 2.05 -23.89
N PRO A 300 -5.44 2.88 -24.74
CA PRO A 300 -6.89 3.03 -24.75
C PRO A 300 -7.60 1.71 -25.09
N VAL A 301 -8.64 1.37 -24.31
CA VAL A 301 -9.43 0.14 -24.54
C VAL A 301 -10.25 0.19 -25.82
N GLU A 302 -10.50 1.38 -26.36
CA GLU A 302 -11.20 1.60 -27.63
C GLU A 302 -10.57 0.84 -28.80
N LEU A 303 -9.27 0.57 -28.77
CA LEU A 303 -8.54 -0.25 -29.76
C LEU A 303 -9.03 -1.71 -29.80
N LEU A 304 -9.72 -2.18 -28.76
CA LEU A 304 -10.23 -3.55 -28.61
C LEU A 304 -11.76 -3.65 -28.76
N HIS A 305 -12.43 -2.55 -29.14
CA HIS A 305 -13.88 -2.45 -29.13
C HIS A 305 -14.56 -3.49 -30.04
N ASP A 306 -14.04 -3.73 -31.24
CA ASP A 306 -14.59 -4.73 -32.17
C ASP A 306 -14.41 -6.16 -31.66
N ASP A 307 -13.28 -6.43 -31.01
CA ASP A 307 -12.98 -7.75 -30.43
C ASP A 307 -13.87 -8.03 -29.22
N LEU A 308 -14.06 -7.04 -28.36
CA LEU A 308 -14.99 -7.11 -27.23
C LEU A 308 -16.44 -7.30 -27.70
N SER A 309 -16.85 -6.64 -28.78
CA SER A 309 -18.20 -6.78 -29.36
C SER A 309 -18.46 -8.19 -29.88
N ARG A 310 -17.45 -8.83 -30.49
CA ARG A 310 -17.54 -10.24 -30.92
C ARG A 310 -17.68 -11.20 -29.74
N VAL A 311 -16.91 -10.99 -28.69
CA VAL A 311 -17.01 -11.77 -27.43
C VAL A 311 -18.39 -11.58 -26.82
N LEU A 312 -18.89 -10.35 -26.72
CA LEU A 312 -20.21 -10.05 -26.16
C LEU A 312 -21.34 -10.74 -26.92
N SER A 313 -21.32 -10.67 -28.25
CA SER A 313 -22.33 -11.31 -29.10
C SER A 313 -22.37 -12.83 -28.87
N THR A 314 -21.19 -13.44 -28.70
CA THR A 314 -21.07 -14.87 -28.40
C THR A 314 -21.57 -15.21 -27.00
N LEU A 315 -21.25 -14.40 -25.98
CA LEU A 315 -21.74 -14.58 -24.61
C LEU A 315 -23.27 -14.47 -24.54
N PHE A 316 -23.87 -13.52 -25.22
CA PHE A 316 -25.34 -13.41 -25.30
C PHE A 316 -25.98 -14.64 -25.97
N LEU A 317 -25.37 -15.14 -27.04
CA LEU A 317 -25.86 -16.35 -27.71
C LEU A 317 -25.81 -17.58 -26.78
N ILE A 318 -24.70 -17.73 -26.03
CA ILE A 318 -24.54 -18.81 -25.05
C ILE A 318 -25.55 -18.66 -23.91
N GLY A 319 -25.66 -17.46 -23.34
CA GLY A 319 -26.63 -17.17 -22.27
C GLY A 319 -28.06 -17.48 -22.70
N ARG A 320 -28.47 -17.01 -23.88
CA ARG A 320 -29.81 -17.27 -24.42
C ARG A 320 -30.12 -18.75 -24.64
N LYS A 321 -29.13 -19.55 -25.07
CA LYS A 321 -29.36 -20.96 -25.42
C LYS A 321 -29.15 -21.90 -24.27
N LEU A 322 -28.24 -21.63 -23.34
CA LEU A 322 -27.75 -22.57 -22.35
C LEU A 322 -28.08 -22.20 -20.90
N SER A 323 -28.52 -20.97 -20.61
CA SER A 323 -28.65 -20.45 -19.23
C SER A 323 -29.51 -21.31 -18.31
N MET A 324 -30.45 -22.10 -18.84
CA MET A 324 -31.30 -23.00 -18.06
C MET A 324 -30.64 -24.37 -17.76
N PHE A 325 -29.59 -24.70 -18.49
CA PHE A 325 -28.93 -26.01 -18.42
C PHE A 325 -27.55 -25.94 -17.74
N LEU A 326 -27.00 -24.73 -17.56
CA LEU A 326 -25.70 -24.52 -16.95
C LEU A 326 -25.76 -24.70 -15.42
N GLU A 327 -24.72 -25.28 -14.87
CA GLU A 327 -24.48 -25.25 -13.42
C GLU A 327 -24.53 -23.81 -12.89
N PRO A 328 -25.12 -23.58 -11.70
CA PRO A 328 -25.27 -22.22 -11.15
C PRO A 328 -23.96 -21.41 -11.07
N ALA A 329 -22.83 -22.07 -10.81
CA ALA A 329 -21.52 -21.44 -10.73
C ALA A 329 -21.02 -20.97 -12.11
N THR A 330 -21.20 -21.78 -13.15
CA THR A 330 -20.81 -21.44 -14.53
C THR A 330 -21.73 -20.37 -15.10
N LYS A 331 -23.03 -20.48 -14.85
CA LYS A 331 -24.00 -19.43 -15.24
C LYS A 331 -23.61 -18.07 -14.68
N ARG A 332 -23.36 -17.97 -13.38
CA ARG A 332 -22.92 -16.72 -12.73
C ARG A 332 -21.62 -16.20 -13.30
N ALA A 333 -20.64 -17.08 -13.57
CA ALA A 333 -19.35 -16.67 -14.14
C ALA A 333 -19.53 -16.08 -15.56
N LEU A 334 -20.40 -16.65 -16.39
CA LEU A 334 -20.71 -16.12 -17.72
C LEU A 334 -21.50 -14.82 -17.66
N GLU A 335 -22.47 -14.69 -16.76
CA GLU A 335 -23.21 -13.45 -16.52
C GLU A 335 -22.27 -12.32 -16.12
N GLN A 336 -21.36 -12.57 -15.16
CA GLN A 336 -20.36 -11.59 -14.75
C GLN A 336 -19.39 -11.20 -15.87
N LEU A 337 -18.92 -12.17 -16.63
CA LEU A 337 -18.08 -11.88 -17.80
C LEU A 337 -18.84 -11.03 -18.81
N THR A 338 -20.12 -11.33 -19.04
CA THR A 338 -20.98 -10.54 -19.93
C THR A 338 -21.13 -9.12 -19.42
N ASP A 339 -21.43 -8.92 -18.13
CA ASP A 339 -21.59 -7.60 -17.53
C ASP A 339 -20.29 -6.77 -17.62
N LYS A 340 -19.15 -7.40 -17.39
CA LYS A 340 -17.84 -6.75 -17.55
C LYS A 340 -17.61 -6.30 -19.00
N VAL A 341 -17.82 -7.20 -19.98
CA VAL A 341 -17.63 -6.85 -21.39
C VAL A 341 -18.59 -5.73 -21.83
N VAL A 342 -19.86 -5.78 -21.38
CA VAL A 342 -20.83 -4.69 -21.61
C VAL A 342 -20.33 -3.38 -21.04
N LEU A 343 -19.74 -3.38 -19.85
CA LEU A 343 -19.21 -2.17 -19.21
C LEU A 343 -18.06 -1.55 -20.00
N PHE A 344 -17.17 -2.38 -20.57
CA PHE A 344 -16.07 -1.90 -21.41
C PHE A 344 -16.56 -1.37 -22.77
N LEU A 345 -17.69 -1.83 -23.27
CA LEU A 345 -18.29 -1.37 -24.54
C LEU A 345 -19.20 -0.14 -24.40
N ARG A 346 -19.70 0.14 -23.18
CA ARG A 346 -20.55 1.32 -22.97
C ARG A 346 -19.72 2.59 -23.09
N SER A 347 -20.15 3.50 -23.97
CA SER A 347 -19.61 4.85 -24.02
C SER A 347 -20.11 5.65 -22.81
N LYS A 348 -19.35 5.64 -21.70
CA LYS A 348 -19.59 6.49 -20.53
C LYS A 348 -18.45 7.50 -20.42
N THR A 349 -18.81 8.76 -20.26
CA THR A 349 -17.87 9.88 -20.08
C THR A 349 -17.29 9.92 -18.65
N ASP A 350 -17.89 9.18 -17.72
CA ASP A 350 -17.58 9.15 -16.29
C ASP A 350 -16.62 8.02 -15.87
N ALA A 351 -16.07 7.29 -16.83
CA ALA A 351 -15.12 6.21 -16.57
C ALA A 351 -13.87 6.32 -17.47
N ILE A 352 -12.72 6.09 -16.84
CA ILE A 352 -11.42 6.01 -17.52
C ILE A 352 -11.15 4.54 -17.84
N ARG A 353 -10.86 4.22 -19.11
CA ARG A 353 -10.60 2.86 -19.57
C ARG A 353 -9.21 2.77 -20.18
N TYR A 354 -8.44 1.83 -19.69
CA TYR A 354 -7.05 1.65 -20.09
C TYR A 354 -6.61 0.20 -19.88
N THR A 355 -5.44 -0.13 -20.39
CA THR A 355 -4.78 -1.41 -20.15
C THR A 355 -3.73 -1.25 -19.04
N ALA A 356 -3.65 -2.24 -18.13
CA ALA A 356 -2.64 -2.30 -17.08
C ALA A 356 -2.04 -3.71 -16.99
N GLU A 357 -0.92 -3.85 -16.29
CA GLU A 357 -0.36 -5.16 -15.96
C GLU A 357 -0.85 -5.62 -14.59
N ASP A 358 -1.16 -6.91 -14.47
CA ASP A 358 -1.40 -7.56 -13.18
C ASP A 358 -0.06 -7.88 -12.45
N ASP A 359 -0.14 -8.43 -11.23
CA ASP A 359 1.03 -8.80 -10.43
C ASP A 359 1.95 -9.82 -11.11
N ASP A 360 1.43 -10.60 -12.06
CA ASP A 360 2.18 -11.57 -12.86
C ASP A 360 2.77 -10.94 -14.16
N GLY A 361 2.56 -9.64 -14.41
CA GLY A 361 2.97 -8.93 -15.61
C GLY A 361 2.13 -9.28 -16.84
N LYS A 362 0.88 -9.73 -16.65
CA LYS A 362 -0.06 -9.99 -17.74
C LYS A 362 -1.00 -8.81 -17.92
N LEU A 363 -1.27 -8.44 -19.16
CA LEU A 363 -2.16 -7.34 -19.46
C LEU A 363 -3.61 -7.64 -19.04
N MET A 364 -4.25 -6.67 -18.42
CA MET A 364 -5.67 -6.64 -18.10
C MET A 364 -6.30 -5.34 -18.59
N LEU A 365 -7.60 -5.37 -18.84
CA LEU A 365 -8.38 -4.17 -19.13
C LEU A 365 -8.91 -3.60 -17.81
N CYS A 366 -8.76 -2.31 -17.62
CA CYS A 366 -9.23 -1.55 -16.46
C CYS A 366 -10.28 -0.54 -16.86
N SER A 367 -11.34 -0.43 -16.08
CA SER A 367 -12.34 0.64 -16.15
C SER A 367 -12.55 1.18 -14.76
N VAL A 368 -12.10 2.41 -14.50
CA VAL A 368 -12.18 3.04 -13.19
C VAL A 368 -13.04 4.31 -13.26
N PRO A 369 -13.71 4.72 -12.17
CA PRO A 369 -14.43 5.99 -12.13
C PRO A 369 -13.47 7.16 -12.37
N ALA A 370 -13.89 8.12 -13.17
CA ALA A 370 -13.17 9.37 -13.35
C ALA A 370 -13.20 10.21 -12.07
N ASP A 371 -14.34 10.22 -11.39
CA ASP A 371 -14.55 10.85 -10.09
C ASP A 371 -15.05 9.82 -9.06
N ILE A 372 -14.35 9.71 -7.93
CA ILE A 372 -14.72 8.82 -6.82
C ILE A 372 -15.47 9.55 -5.70
N THR A 373 -15.53 10.88 -5.72
CA THR A 373 -15.99 11.70 -4.59
C THR A 373 -17.43 11.40 -4.18
N SER A 374 -18.35 11.41 -5.14
CA SER A 374 -19.77 11.10 -4.89
C SER A 374 -19.96 9.68 -4.37
N ARG A 375 -19.16 8.74 -4.87
CA ARG A 375 -19.24 7.35 -4.45
C ARG A 375 -18.68 7.16 -3.05
N MET A 376 -17.55 7.80 -2.73
CA MET A 376 -17.01 7.85 -1.38
C MET A 376 -17.98 8.45 -0.36
N GLN A 377 -18.68 9.53 -0.73
CA GLN A 377 -19.71 10.14 0.13
C GLN A 377 -20.81 9.13 0.49
N ASN A 378 -21.34 8.41 -0.48
CA ASN A 378 -22.43 7.47 -0.27
C ASN A 378 -21.96 6.18 0.43
N THR A 379 -20.84 5.63 0.01
CA THR A 379 -20.35 4.33 0.48
C THR A 379 -19.64 4.41 1.83
N VAL A 380 -18.85 5.47 2.06
CA VAL A 380 -17.95 5.57 3.21
C VAL A 380 -18.37 6.66 4.19
N TRP A 381 -18.50 7.92 3.73
CA TRP A 381 -18.67 9.07 4.62
C TRP A 381 -20.10 9.26 5.13
N SER A 382 -21.08 8.63 4.52
CA SER A 382 -22.46 8.59 5.01
C SER A 382 -22.62 7.86 6.34
N LYS A 383 -21.67 7.02 6.72
CA LYS A 383 -21.70 6.25 7.97
C LYS A 383 -21.49 7.17 9.17
N GLN A 384 -22.36 7.03 10.17
CA GLN A 384 -22.34 7.84 11.39
C GLN A 384 -21.48 7.20 12.49
N ILE A 385 -20.24 6.83 12.14
CA ILE A 385 -19.21 6.33 13.07
C ILE A 385 -17.96 7.19 12.95
N PRO A 386 -17.16 7.35 14.00
CA PRO A 386 -15.91 8.06 13.93
C PRO A 386 -14.90 7.33 13.02
N LEU A 387 -14.12 8.12 12.30
CA LEU A 387 -13.10 7.63 11.37
C LEU A 387 -11.78 8.34 11.65
N LEU A 388 -10.71 7.57 11.81
CA LEU A 388 -9.35 8.11 11.94
C LEU A 388 -8.57 7.78 10.67
N LEU A 389 -8.21 8.80 9.91
CA LEU A 389 -7.42 8.68 8.68
C LEU A 389 -6.01 9.20 8.99
N THR A 390 -5.04 8.32 9.04
CA THR A 390 -3.68 8.68 9.44
C THR A 390 -2.63 8.26 8.42
N SER A 391 -1.64 9.11 8.21
CA SER A 391 -0.47 8.83 7.36
C SER A 391 0.67 9.79 7.71
N GLY A 392 1.88 9.50 7.27
CA GLY A 392 3.00 10.45 7.32
C GLY A 392 3.05 11.43 6.15
N THR A 393 2.10 11.33 5.21
CA THR A 393 2.12 12.10 3.94
C THR A 393 0.70 12.49 3.48
N LEU A 394 -0.18 12.78 4.45
CA LEU A 394 -1.56 13.16 4.17
C LEU A 394 -1.69 14.63 3.80
N SER A 395 -0.80 15.47 4.36
CA SER A 395 -0.75 16.91 4.10
C SER A 395 0.44 17.27 3.22
N ILE A 396 0.28 18.37 2.46
CA ILE A 396 1.36 19.06 1.76
C ILE A 396 1.56 20.40 2.46
N GLY A 397 2.74 20.59 3.06
CA GLY A 397 2.89 21.61 4.09
C GLY A 397 1.99 21.30 5.29
N SER A 398 1.03 22.17 5.57
CA SER A 398 -0.02 21.94 6.60
C SER A 398 -1.42 21.77 6.00
N SER A 399 -1.55 21.65 4.68
CA SER A 399 -2.86 21.62 4.01
C SER A 399 -3.28 20.21 3.65
N PHE A 400 -4.48 19.80 4.06
CA PHE A 400 -5.13 18.53 3.72
C PHE A 400 -6.06 18.64 2.50
N ARG A 401 -6.14 19.83 1.91
CA ARG A 401 -7.13 20.15 0.87
C ARG A 401 -7.11 19.15 -0.29
N ARG A 402 -5.92 18.79 -0.79
CA ARG A 402 -5.80 17.83 -1.90
C ARG A 402 -6.44 16.48 -1.54
N PHE A 403 -6.10 15.91 -0.38
CA PHE A 403 -6.67 14.65 0.08
C PHE A 403 -8.18 14.74 0.27
N GLN A 404 -8.68 15.87 0.81
CA GLN A 404 -10.11 16.09 0.97
C GLN A 404 -10.83 16.18 -0.37
N ASP A 405 -10.27 16.91 -1.34
CA ASP A 405 -10.84 17.04 -2.69
C ASP A 405 -10.89 15.66 -3.38
N GLU A 406 -9.80 14.90 -3.35
CA GLU A 406 -9.72 13.56 -3.95
C GLU A 406 -10.68 12.55 -3.31
N CYS A 407 -10.87 12.62 -2.00
CA CYS A 407 -11.73 11.70 -1.25
C CYS A 407 -13.20 12.17 -1.12
N GLY A 408 -13.54 13.37 -1.59
CA GLY A 408 -14.88 13.93 -1.41
C GLY A 408 -15.20 14.33 0.03
N LEU A 409 -14.18 14.77 0.79
CA LEU A 409 -14.32 15.26 2.17
C LEU A 409 -14.38 16.78 2.27
N SER A 410 -14.16 17.51 1.18
CA SER A 410 -14.19 18.96 1.15
C SER A 410 -15.55 19.50 1.60
N GLY A 411 -15.53 20.37 2.61
CA GLY A 411 -16.73 20.95 3.20
C GLY A 411 -17.53 20.01 4.12
N ASN A 412 -17.04 18.82 4.42
CA ASN A 412 -17.72 17.93 5.37
C ASN A 412 -17.53 18.45 6.82
N PRO A 413 -18.62 18.78 7.55
CA PRO A 413 -18.54 19.40 8.88
C PRO A 413 -17.98 18.47 9.97
N ARG A 414 -17.87 17.16 9.70
CA ARG A 414 -17.28 16.19 10.62
C ARG A 414 -15.76 16.14 10.55
N VAL A 415 -15.14 16.74 9.53
CA VAL A 415 -13.70 16.69 9.34
C VAL A 415 -12.98 17.53 10.39
N THR A 416 -11.94 16.95 10.98
CA THR A 416 -10.97 17.64 11.83
C THR A 416 -9.56 17.32 11.33
N GLU A 417 -8.64 18.26 11.43
CA GLU A 417 -7.30 18.16 10.90
C GLU A 417 -6.27 18.27 12.03
N ALA A 418 -5.23 17.43 11.98
CA ALA A 418 -4.11 17.48 12.91
C ALA A 418 -2.81 17.16 12.21
N VAL A 419 -1.80 18.00 12.43
CA VAL A 419 -0.42 17.74 12.03
C VAL A 419 0.41 17.51 13.28
N ALA A 420 1.05 16.35 13.36
CA ALA A 420 2.00 16.05 14.43
C ALA A 420 3.43 16.22 13.89
N VAL A 421 4.18 17.07 14.55
CA VAL A 421 5.56 17.41 14.15
C VAL A 421 6.49 16.27 14.54
N SER A 422 7.40 15.88 13.63
CA SER A 422 8.40 14.85 13.92
C SER A 422 9.30 15.29 15.10
N PRO A 423 9.63 14.37 16.04
CA PRO A 423 10.53 14.68 17.16
C PRO A 423 12.00 14.82 16.74
N PHE A 424 12.32 14.56 15.47
CA PHE A 424 13.70 14.52 15.01
C PHE A 424 14.28 15.92 14.80
N ASP A 425 15.49 16.15 15.30
CA ASP A 425 16.27 17.36 15.01
C ASP A 425 16.93 17.24 13.63
N TYR A 426 16.17 17.57 12.59
CA TYR A 426 16.67 17.53 11.21
C TYR A 426 17.78 18.55 10.95
N ALA A 427 17.81 19.67 11.69
CA ALA A 427 18.86 20.67 11.54
C ALA A 427 20.22 20.17 12.05
N ALA A 428 20.22 19.41 13.14
CA ALA A 428 21.42 18.77 13.67
C ALA A 428 21.82 17.53 12.86
N ASN A 429 20.84 16.64 12.58
CA ASN A 429 21.09 15.26 12.14
C ASN A 429 21.04 15.06 10.63
N CYS A 430 20.48 16.00 9.87
CA CYS A 430 20.36 15.90 8.42
C CYS A 430 21.09 16.96 7.65
N ARG A 431 21.48 16.64 6.43
CA ARG A 431 21.97 17.60 5.43
C ARG A 431 21.32 17.33 4.08
N LEU A 432 20.91 18.39 3.40
CA LEU A 432 20.39 18.32 2.04
C LEU A 432 21.47 18.72 1.06
N PHE A 433 21.84 17.83 0.15
CA PHE A 433 22.90 18.09 -0.82
C PHE A 433 22.33 18.31 -2.22
N PHE A 434 22.71 19.42 -2.83
CA PHE A 434 22.49 19.71 -4.25
C PHE A 434 23.85 19.97 -4.91
N PRO A 435 24.24 19.19 -5.93
CA PRO A 435 25.51 19.40 -6.60
C PRO A 435 25.55 20.75 -7.33
N GLN A 436 26.70 21.45 -7.30
CA GLN A 436 26.88 22.69 -8.07
C GLN A 436 26.69 22.47 -9.57
N ARG A 437 27.09 21.30 -10.06
CA ARG A 437 26.96 20.89 -11.46
C ARG A 437 26.18 19.58 -11.53
N PRO A 438 24.85 19.63 -11.50
CA PRO A 438 24.02 18.43 -11.61
C PRO A 438 24.15 17.80 -13.00
N PRO A 439 23.91 16.48 -13.12
CA PRO A 439 23.82 15.80 -14.41
C PRO A 439 22.67 16.41 -15.23
N ARG A 440 22.97 16.86 -16.44
CA ARG A 440 21.93 17.30 -17.36
C ARG A 440 21.29 16.10 -18.02
N PHE A 441 19.98 16.04 -17.96
CA PHE A 441 19.25 14.97 -18.59
C PHE A 441 19.44 15.01 -20.12
N SER A 442 19.83 13.86 -20.67
CA SER A 442 19.85 13.59 -22.10
C SER A 442 19.49 12.12 -22.34
N GLU A 443 18.98 11.80 -23.52
CA GLU A 443 18.65 10.41 -23.88
C GLU A 443 19.87 9.59 -24.31
N ASP A 444 21.04 10.23 -24.42
CA ASP A 444 22.31 9.59 -24.78
C ASP A 444 22.97 8.85 -23.58
N GLU A 445 23.96 8.02 -23.90
CA GLU A 445 24.70 7.23 -22.89
C GLU A 445 25.54 8.07 -21.91
N ARG A 446 25.74 9.37 -22.15
CA ARG A 446 26.55 10.25 -21.30
C ARG A 446 25.84 10.58 -20.00
N TYR A 447 24.51 10.65 -20.03
CA TYR A 447 23.73 10.96 -18.81
C TYR A 447 23.88 9.88 -17.74
N PRO A 448 23.62 8.57 -18.00
CA PRO A 448 23.82 7.52 -17.00
C PRO A 448 25.25 7.43 -16.47
N GLN A 449 26.25 7.66 -17.35
CA GLN A 449 27.67 7.66 -16.95
C GLN A 449 27.98 8.83 -16.01
N THR A 450 27.41 10.01 -16.26
CA THR A 450 27.60 11.18 -15.41
C THR A 450 26.94 10.99 -14.05
N VAL A 451 25.70 10.46 -14.04
CA VAL A 451 24.99 10.08 -12.82
C VAL A 451 25.79 9.06 -12.01
N ALA A 452 26.29 7.99 -12.65
CA ALA A 452 27.09 6.97 -11.97
C ALA A 452 28.37 7.53 -11.35
N ARG A 453 29.08 8.44 -12.03
CA ARG A 453 30.27 9.11 -11.48
C ARG A 453 29.92 9.98 -10.26
N GLN A 454 28.86 10.75 -10.32
CA GLN A 454 28.43 11.55 -9.17
C GLN A 454 27.99 10.68 -7.99
N ILE A 455 27.23 9.62 -8.25
CA ILE A 455 26.89 8.64 -7.22
C ILE A 455 28.18 8.07 -6.60
N LEU A 456 29.15 7.65 -7.40
CA LEU A 456 30.41 7.11 -6.88
C LEU A 456 31.16 8.11 -5.97
N CYS A 457 31.25 9.38 -6.36
CA CYS A 457 31.86 10.40 -5.51
C CYS A 457 31.14 10.55 -4.16
N LEU A 458 29.82 10.50 -4.16
CA LEU A 458 29.02 10.55 -2.93
C LEU A 458 29.23 9.28 -2.06
N LEU A 459 29.26 8.12 -2.68
CA LEU A 459 29.52 6.84 -2.00
C LEU A 459 30.89 6.81 -1.34
N GLN A 460 31.92 7.35 -2.01
CA GLN A 460 33.26 7.47 -1.45
C GLN A 460 33.30 8.45 -0.26
N ALA A 461 32.57 9.57 -0.34
CA ALA A 461 32.46 10.52 0.78
C ALA A 461 31.78 9.92 2.00
N ALA A 462 30.77 9.06 1.82
CA ALA A 462 29.99 8.43 2.87
C ALA A 462 30.46 7.01 3.25
N ASN A 463 31.54 6.51 2.68
CA ASN A 463 32.00 5.13 2.87
C ASN A 463 30.93 4.06 2.56
N GLY A 464 30.18 4.25 1.46
CA GLY A 464 29.01 3.45 1.15
C GLY A 464 27.79 3.84 1.99
N HIS A 465 27.24 2.90 2.77
CA HIS A 465 26.07 3.12 3.67
C HIS A 465 24.94 3.89 2.99
N ALA A 466 24.58 3.49 1.77
CA ALA A 466 23.71 4.31 0.93
C ALA A 466 22.49 3.56 0.40
N LEU A 467 21.39 4.31 0.29
CA LEU A 467 20.22 3.95 -0.49
C LEU A 467 20.11 4.89 -1.69
N VAL A 468 20.03 4.33 -2.90
CA VAL A 468 19.82 5.09 -4.13
C VAL A 468 18.44 4.78 -4.65
N LEU A 469 17.53 5.75 -4.63
CA LEU A 469 16.15 5.62 -5.05
C LEU A 469 15.96 6.11 -6.49
N PHE A 470 15.73 5.19 -7.39
CA PHE A 470 15.42 5.46 -8.79
C PHE A 470 13.92 5.56 -9.04
N THR A 471 13.56 6.26 -10.11
CA THR A 471 12.17 6.39 -10.57
C THR A 471 11.79 5.34 -11.62
N SER A 472 12.78 4.68 -12.25
CA SER A 472 12.56 3.63 -13.23
C SER A 472 13.56 2.47 -13.10
N TYR A 473 13.12 1.27 -13.45
CA TYR A 473 13.99 0.08 -13.53
C TYR A 473 15.05 0.23 -14.63
N LYS A 474 14.72 0.91 -15.72
CA LYS A 474 15.63 1.15 -16.84
C LYS A 474 16.80 2.01 -16.40
N ASP A 475 16.54 3.17 -15.80
CA ASP A 475 17.59 4.07 -15.31
C ASP A 475 18.45 3.38 -14.24
N MET A 476 17.81 2.67 -13.30
CA MET A 476 18.52 1.90 -12.28
C MET A 476 19.47 0.88 -12.89
N SER A 477 19.03 0.08 -13.87
CA SER A 477 19.85 -0.95 -14.51
C SER A 477 21.02 -0.34 -15.27
N THR A 478 20.78 0.71 -16.05
CA THR A 478 21.81 1.38 -16.85
C THR A 478 22.87 2.05 -15.98
N VAL A 479 22.45 2.76 -14.90
CA VAL A 479 23.39 3.37 -13.95
C VAL A 479 24.17 2.30 -13.17
N CYS A 480 23.53 1.19 -12.82
CA CYS A 480 24.18 0.07 -12.16
C CYS A 480 25.31 -0.52 -13.01
N GLU A 481 25.09 -0.74 -14.31
CA GLU A 481 26.12 -1.20 -15.25
C GLU A 481 27.31 -0.21 -15.32
N CYS A 482 27.01 1.10 -15.34
CA CYS A 482 28.04 2.13 -15.31
C CYS A 482 28.86 2.09 -14.00
N LEU A 483 28.21 1.90 -12.84
CA LEU A 483 28.87 1.78 -11.54
C LEU A 483 29.79 0.54 -11.48
N TYR A 484 29.35 -0.61 -11.98
CA TYR A 484 30.18 -1.81 -12.03
C TYR A 484 31.43 -1.62 -12.89
N ARG A 485 31.32 -0.88 -14.01
CA ARG A 485 32.48 -0.55 -14.87
C ARG A 485 33.51 0.33 -14.16
N LEU A 486 33.10 1.15 -13.18
CA LEU A 486 33.97 2.02 -12.39
C LEU A 486 34.77 1.28 -11.30
N LYS A 487 34.47 0.00 -11.03
CA LYS A 487 35.20 -0.89 -10.11
C LYS A 487 35.49 -0.27 -8.73
N SER A 488 34.47 0.24 -8.07
CA SER A 488 34.62 0.99 -6.81
C SER A 488 35.07 0.17 -5.59
N GLY A 489 34.95 -1.15 -5.64
CA GLY A 489 35.14 -2.03 -4.46
C GLY A 489 34.00 -1.99 -3.44
N ILE A 490 33.07 -1.06 -3.54
CA ILE A 490 31.92 -0.93 -2.61
C ILE A 490 30.89 -2.02 -2.90
N PRO A 491 30.35 -2.73 -1.89
CA PRO A 491 29.33 -3.75 -2.07
C PRO A 491 28.02 -3.12 -2.59
N ILE A 492 27.60 -3.47 -3.80
CA ILE A 492 26.36 -2.95 -4.42
C ILE A 492 25.33 -4.06 -4.52
N PHE A 493 24.16 -3.82 -3.92
CA PHE A 493 22.97 -4.66 -4.00
C PHE A 493 21.93 -3.99 -4.90
N VAL A 494 21.27 -4.79 -5.75
CA VAL A 494 20.23 -4.29 -6.68
C VAL A 494 18.92 -4.99 -6.39
N MET A 495 17.91 -4.20 -6.03
CA MET A 495 16.59 -4.72 -5.72
C MET A 495 15.64 -4.45 -6.90
N ARG A 496 15.36 -5.49 -7.70
CA ARG A 496 14.48 -5.40 -8.89
C ARG A 496 13.00 -5.63 -8.60
N ARG A 497 12.67 -6.36 -7.55
CA ARG A 497 11.32 -6.61 -7.01
C ARG A 497 11.49 -6.83 -5.52
N ASN A 498 10.43 -7.01 -4.78
CA ASN A 498 10.51 -7.25 -3.34
C ASN A 498 11.21 -8.59 -3.05
N HIS A 499 12.55 -8.54 -2.88
CA HIS A 499 13.40 -9.67 -2.54
C HIS A 499 13.89 -9.58 -1.09
N PRO A 500 13.22 -10.23 -0.13
CA PRO A 500 13.58 -10.18 1.29
C PRO A 500 15.02 -10.61 1.58
N GLN A 501 15.59 -11.49 0.74
CA GLN A 501 16.95 -11.97 0.89
C GLN A 501 17.99 -10.89 0.58
N ILE A 502 17.80 -10.12 -0.50
CA ILE A 502 18.69 -9.00 -0.87
C ILE A 502 18.66 -7.93 0.23
N LEU A 503 17.47 -7.64 0.76
CA LEU A 503 17.32 -6.68 1.84
C LEU A 503 18.04 -7.11 3.12
N ARG A 504 17.97 -8.41 3.49
CA ARG A 504 18.72 -8.94 4.63
C ARG A 504 20.24 -8.86 4.41
N GLN A 505 20.72 -9.23 3.24
CA GLN A 505 22.14 -9.13 2.89
C GLN A 505 22.63 -7.68 2.94
N PHE A 506 21.88 -6.74 2.36
CA PHE A 506 22.19 -5.31 2.46
C PHE A 506 22.31 -4.86 3.92
N LYS A 507 21.31 -5.15 4.76
CA LYS A 507 21.32 -4.76 6.17
C LYS A 507 22.46 -5.38 7.00
N SER A 508 22.96 -6.54 6.61
CA SER A 508 24.05 -7.25 7.30
C SER A 508 25.44 -6.91 6.78
N THR A 509 25.55 -6.15 5.68
CA THR A 509 26.84 -5.84 5.04
C THR A 509 27.22 -4.39 5.32
N PRO A 510 28.21 -4.10 6.17
CA PRO A 510 28.69 -2.75 6.42
C PRO A 510 29.18 -2.06 5.15
N GLY A 511 28.93 -0.75 5.03
CA GLY A 511 29.32 0.03 3.85
C GLY A 511 28.58 -0.34 2.56
N ALA A 512 27.54 -1.16 2.64
CA ALA A 512 26.78 -1.58 1.46
C ALA A 512 25.95 -0.44 0.85
N VAL A 513 25.68 -0.58 -0.45
CA VAL A 513 24.83 0.31 -1.23
C VAL A 513 23.66 -0.47 -1.79
N LEU A 514 22.43 0.01 -1.60
CA LEU A 514 21.23 -0.54 -2.19
C LEU A 514 20.73 0.36 -3.32
N LEU A 515 20.71 -0.17 -4.54
CA LEU A 515 20.02 0.47 -5.67
C LEU A 515 18.59 -0.10 -5.74
N ALA A 516 17.59 0.76 -5.68
CA ALA A 516 16.21 0.33 -5.60
C ALA A 516 15.24 1.30 -6.30
N THR A 517 14.05 0.79 -6.64
CA THR A 517 12.93 1.56 -7.21
C THR A 517 11.59 0.98 -6.73
N GLY A 518 10.47 1.56 -7.13
CA GLY A 518 9.13 1.07 -6.80
C GLY A 518 8.88 1.02 -5.29
N ALA A 519 8.64 -0.17 -4.75
CA ALA A 519 8.31 -0.38 -3.32
C ALA A 519 9.38 0.12 -2.32
N ALA A 520 10.60 0.43 -2.76
CA ALA A 520 11.62 0.98 -1.88
C ALA A 520 11.36 2.45 -1.49
N TRP A 521 10.55 3.17 -2.25
CA TRP A 521 10.08 4.50 -1.86
C TRP A 521 9.14 4.42 -0.66
N GLU A 522 8.45 3.29 -0.47
CA GLU A 522 7.41 3.10 0.52
C GLU A 522 7.62 1.78 1.30
N GLY A 523 7.27 1.76 2.59
CA GLY A 523 7.11 0.52 3.34
C GLY A 523 8.36 -0.25 3.75
N MET A 524 9.58 0.23 3.46
CA MET A 524 10.83 -0.42 3.89
C MET A 524 11.46 0.31 5.08
N ASP A 525 12.02 -0.46 6.00
CA ASP A 525 12.71 0.04 7.17
C ASP A 525 14.21 -0.23 7.09
N PHE A 526 15.02 0.81 7.35
CA PHE A 526 16.48 0.76 7.35
C PHE A 526 17.01 1.31 8.68
N PRO A 527 17.19 0.46 9.69
CA PRO A 527 17.60 0.91 11.00
C PRO A 527 19.08 1.34 11.04
N GLY A 528 19.36 2.36 11.83
CA GLY A 528 20.72 2.82 12.13
C GLY A 528 21.51 3.26 10.91
N ASP A 529 22.80 2.96 10.92
CA ASP A 529 23.74 3.42 9.90
C ASP A 529 23.66 2.71 8.54
N CYS A 530 22.67 1.82 8.34
CA CYS A 530 22.47 1.19 7.03
C CYS A 530 22.27 2.23 5.90
N VAL A 531 21.63 3.37 6.22
CA VAL A 531 21.36 4.45 5.28
C VAL A 531 21.79 5.78 5.90
N SER A 532 23.07 6.09 5.84
CA SER A 532 23.61 7.41 6.19
C SER A 532 23.68 8.35 4.98
N LEU A 533 23.43 7.84 3.78
CA LEU A 533 23.34 8.60 2.55
C LEU A 533 22.14 8.12 1.72
N LEU A 534 21.18 9.00 1.50
CA LEU A 534 20.06 8.78 0.58
C LEU A 534 20.32 9.56 -0.71
N ILE A 535 20.37 8.89 -1.85
CA ILE A 535 20.59 9.51 -3.15
C ILE A 535 19.33 9.40 -4.00
N ILE A 536 18.87 10.51 -4.53
CA ILE A 536 17.75 10.62 -5.46
C ILE A 536 18.28 11.20 -6.78
N PRO A 537 18.57 10.36 -7.78
CA PRO A 537 19.14 10.81 -9.06
C PRO A 537 18.19 11.71 -9.85
N ARG A 538 16.89 11.46 -9.77
CA ARG A 538 15.83 12.26 -10.42
C ARG A 538 14.64 12.42 -9.47
N LEU A 539 13.99 13.58 -9.54
CA LEU A 539 12.76 13.83 -8.82
C LEU A 539 11.68 12.79 -9.20
N PRO A 540 10.92 12.28 -8.20
CA PRO A 540 9.97 11.20 -8.42
C PRO A 540 8.64 11.71 -9.00
N PHE A 541 8.70 12.34 -10.16
CA PHE A 541 7.50 12.68 -10.91
C PHE A 541 6.79 11.40 -11.35
N ALA A 542 5.48 11.39 -11.21
CA ALA A 542 4.66 10.32 -11.76
C ALA A 542 4.84 10.24 -13.28
N PHE A 543 4.87 9.01 -13.82
CA PHE A 543 4.79 8.81 -15.26
C PHE A 543 3.35 9.11 -15.68
N PRO A 544 3.14 9.85 -16.78
CA PRO A 544 1.78 10.11 -17.27
C PRO A 544 1.05 8.79 -17.55
N ASP A 545 -0.04 8.56 -16.84
CA ASP A 545 -0.95 7.43 -17.02
C ASP A 545 -2.31 7.90 -17.56
N ALA A 546 -3.22 6.96 -17.80
CA ALA A 546 -4.54 7.26 -18.33
C ALA A 546 -5.38 8.15 -17.38
N ILE A 547 -5.14 8.08 -16.08
CA ILE A 547 -5.82 8.90 -15.08
C ILE A 547 -5.34 10.34 -15.20
N HIS A 548 -4.02 10.55 -15.24
CA HIS A 548 -3.42 11.88 -15.43
C HIS A 548 -3.85 12.52 -16.76
N GLU A 549 -3.90 11.74 -17.86
CA GLU A 549 -4.36 12.25 -19.16
C GLU A 549 -5.84 12.63 -19.13
N TYR A 550 -6.65 11.94 -18.33
CA TYR A 550 -8.04 12.33 -18.14
C TYR A 550 -8.15 13.59 -17.25
N GLU A 551 -7.47 13.64 -16.12
CA GLU A 551 -7.49 14.77 -15.18
C GLU A 551 -6.99 16.06 -15.84
N LYS A 552 -5.98 15.96 -16.69
CA LYS A 552 -5.43 17.07 -17.46
C LYS A 552 -6.49 17.80 -18.30
N ARG A 553 -7.54 17.09 -18.75
CA ARG A 553 -8.65 17.70 -19.52
C ARG A 553 -9.45 18.72 -18.72
N ASN A 554 -9.38 18.68 -17.40
CA ASN A 554 -10.07 19.61 -16.51
C ASN A 554 -9.32 20.94 -16.34
N TYR A 555 -8.12 21.06 -16.91
CA TYR A 555 -7.26 22.25 -16.81
C TYR A 555 -7.12 22.92 -18.17
N THR A 556 -7.23 24.26 -18.20
CA THR A 556 -7.07 25.04 -19.43
C THR A 556 -5.62 25.13 -19.89
N ALA A 557 -4.67 25.13 -18.94
CA ALA A 557 -3.24 25.18 -19.21
C ALA A 557 -2.49 24.00 -18.59
N LEU A 558 -1.55 23.44 -19.37
CA LEU A 558 -0.68 22.35 -18.89
C LEU A 558 0.09 22.74 -17.61
N HIS A 559 0.48 24.01 -17.50
CA HIS A 559 1.19 24.52 -16.32
C HIS A 559 0.34 24.36 -15.03
N ASP A 560 -0.96 24.66 -15.11
CA ASP A 560 -1.86 24.59 -13.95
C ASP A 560 -2.08 23.14 -13.52
N PHE A 561 -2.22 22.21 -14.48
CA PHE A 561 -2.26 20.79 -14.21
C PHE A 561 -0.98 20.31 -13.49
N ILE A 562 0.19 20.66 -14.05
CA ILE A 562 1.47 20.28 -13.44
C ILE A 562 1.56 20.80 -12.01
N ARG A 563 1.18 22.06 -11.76
CA ARG A 563 1.26 22.70 -10.44
C ARG A 563 0.25 22.12 -9.44
N SER A 564 -0.95 21.77 -9.89
CA SER A 564 -2.04 21.32 -9.01
C SER A 564 -2.06 19.81 -8.78
N VAL A 565 -1.49 19.02 -9.68
CA VAL A 565 -1.54 17.55 -9.63
C VAL A 565 -0.13 16.96 -9.52
N ILE A 566 0.69 17.17 -10.54
CA ILE A 566 1.97 16.45 -10.69
C ILE A 566 3.02 16.86 -9.65
N VAL A 567 3.13 18.16 -9.34
CA VAL A 567 4.09 18.64 -8.33
C VAL A 567 3.73 18.16 -6.93
N PRO A 568 2.46 18.25 -6.47
CA PRO A 568 2.06 17.67 -5.19
C PRO A 568 2.33 16.17 -5.06
N GLU A 569 2.10 15.37 -6.09
CA GLU A 569 2.43 13.93 -6.08
C GLU A 569 3.92 13.68 -5.94
N MET A 570 4.72 14.43 -6.69
CA MET A 570 6.17 14.40 -6.55
C MET A 570 6.61 14.75 -5.12
N GLN A 571 6.00 15.75 -4.50
CA GLN A 571 6.30 16.16 -3.12
C GLN A 571 5.94 15.07 -2.11
N ILE A 572 4.78 14.43 -2.24
CA ILE A 572 4.36 13.32 -1.38
C ILE A 572 5.36 12.16 -1.50
N LYS A 573 5.70 11.77 -2.73
CA LYS A 573 6.64 10.67 -2.98
C LYS A 573 8.05 11.00 -2.51
N LEU A 574 8.49 12.25 -2.64
CA LEU A 574 9.75 12.71 -2.10
C LEU A 574 9.78 12.64 -0.57
N LYS A 575 8.71 13.08 0.10
CA LYS A 575 8.54 12.99 1.57
C LYS A 575 8.58 11.52 2.04
N GLN A 576 7.95 10.60 1.30
CA GLN A 576 8.00 9.17 1.59
C GLN A 576 9.42 8.61 1.47
N GLY A 577 10.15 8.95 0.39
CA GLY A 577 11.54 8.56 0.19
C GLY A 577 12.46 9.12 1.27
N PHE A 578 12.30 10.40 1.65
CA PHE A 578 13.02 11.02 2.74
C PHE A 578 12.80 10.29 4.07
N GLY A 579 11.58 9.83 4.36
CA GLY A 579 11.27 9.03 5.53
C GLY A 579 12.03 7.69 5.63
N ARG A 580 12.84 7.31 4.64
CA ARG A 580 13.77 6.17 4.69
C ARG A 580 15.11 6.55 5.30
N ALA A 581 15.44 7.85 5.32
CA ALA A 581 16.72 8.37 5.77
C ALA A 581 16.86 8.43 7.30
N ILE A 582 15.77 8.74 8.01
CA ILE A 582 15.76 8.85 9.49
C ILE A 582 14.59 8.08 10.07
N ARG A 583 14.89 7.23 11.07
CA ARG A 583 13.92 6.40 11.79
C ARG A 583 13.92 6.62 13.29
N THR A 584 15.09 6.97 13.83
CA THR A 584 15.30 7.22 15.25
C THR A 584 15.85 8.62 15.47
N GLU A 585 15.81 9.12 16.70
CA GLU A 585 16.30 10.43 17.08
C GLU A 585 17.84 10.56 16.94
N THR A 586 18.54 9.43 16.90
CA THR A 586 20.01 9.36 16.79
C THR A 586 20.49 9.11 15.36
N ASP A 587 19.59 8.80 14.43
CA ASP A 587 19.97 8.58 13.04
C ASP A 587 20.45 9.86 12.40
N THR A 588 21.50 9.77 11.60
CA THR A 588 22.06 10.90 10.85
C THR A 588 22.18 10.55 9.37
N CYS A 589 21.76 11.45 8.50
CA CYS A 589 21.73 11.18 7.07
C CYS A 589 22.01 12.42 6.20
N VAL A 590 22.67 12.20 5.07
CA VAL A 590 22.75 13.17 3.97
C VAL A 590 21.78 12.75 2.88
N VAL A 591 20.91 13.67 2.46
CA VAL A 591 19.98 13.47 1.34
C VAL A 591 20.48 14.21 0.13
N ALA A 592 20.93 13.49 -0.89
CA ALA A 592 21.50 14.04 -2.10
C ALA A 592 20.52 13.97 -3.27
N ILE A 593 20.12 15.11 -3.82
CA ILE A 593 19.24 15.21 -4.99
C ILE A 593 20.07 15.69 -6.18
N LEU A 594 20.23 14.83 -7.19
CA LEU A 594 21.10 15.07 -8.35
C LEU A 594 20.38 15.69 -9.55
N ASP A 595 19.08 15.89 -9.44
CA ASP A 595 18.25 16.42 -10.53
C ASP A 595 18.57 17.90 -10.83
N GLU A 596 18.92 18.21 -12.09
CA GLU A 596 19.23 19.57 -12.52
C GLU A 596 18.10 20.57 -12.27
N ARG A 597 16.84 20.09 -12.23
CA ARG A 597 15.66 20.90 -11.95
C ARG A 597 15.61 21.42 -10.50
N CYS A 598 16.53 20.93 -9.63
CA CYS A 598 16.74 21.38 -8.25
C CYS A 598 18.00 22.24 -8.07
N SER A 599 18.72 22.57 -9.15
CA SER A 599 19.87 23.47 -9.08
C SER A 599 19.51 24.84 -8.47
N ALA A 600 20.48 25.72 -8.21
CA ALA A 600 20.25 27.02 -7.56
C ALA A 600 19.16 27.87 -8.23
N ARG A 601 18.99 27.74 -9.54
CA ARG A 601 17.91 28.37 -10.34
C ARG A 601 16.90 27.36 -10.89
N GLY A 602 16.87 26.17 -10.32
CA GLY A 602 16.04 25.07 -10.80
C GLY A 602 14.55 25.31 -10.56
N ARG A 603 13.74 24.92 -11.52
CA ARG A 603 12.30 25.17 -11.56
C ARG A 603 11.55 24.60 -10.34
N TYR A 604 12.01 23.46 -9.80
CA TYR A 604 11.34 22.74 -8.71
C TYR A 604 12.10 22.80 -7.37
N ARG A 605 13.13 23.65 -7.27
CA ARG A 605 13.92 23.76 -6.03
C ARG A 605 13.06 24.14 -4.81
N LEU A 606 12.18 25.14 -4.98
CA LEU A 606 11.28 25.57 -3.89
C LEU A 606 10.26 24.47 -3.54
N ASP A 607 9.76 23.76 -4.52
CA ASP A 607 8.81 22.66 -4.29
C ASP A 607 9.45 21.53 -3.48
N VAL A 608 10.72 21.22 -3.74
CA VAL A 608 11.51 20.25 -2.97
C VAL A 608 11.75 20.73 -1.54
N LEU A 609 12.16 21.98 -1.37
CA LEU A 609 12.39 22.56 -0.03
C LEU A 609 11.10 22.60 0.80
N ASN A 610 9.96 22.88 0.18
CA ASN A 610 8.65 22.87 0.85
C ASN A 610 8.16 21.46 1.21
N ALA A 611 8.67 20.43 0.54
CA ALA A 611 8.29 19.03 0.80
C ALA A 611 9.11 18.39 1.92
N LEU A 612 10.29 18.89 2.21
CA LEU A 612 11.23 18.32 3.18
C LEU A 612 11.32 19.19 4.43
N PRO A 613 11.69 18.61 5.59
CA PRO A 613 11.99 19.39 6.78
C PRO A 613 13.14 20.38 6.53
N GLU A 614 13.16 21.46 7.30
CA GLU A 614 14.28 22.42 7.25
C GLU A 614 15.56 21.75 7.75
N MET A 615 16.60 21.83 6.91
CA MET A 615 17.94 21.31 7.22
C MET A 615 19.00 22.07 6.44
N PRO A 616 20.27 22.12 6.93
CA PRO A 616 21.36 22.82 6.24
C PRO A 616 21.63 22.23 4.84
N ILE A 617 21.88 23.10 3.88
CA ILE A 617 22.13 22.74 2.48
C ILE A 617 23.64 22.70 2.22
N LEU A 618 24.10 21.62 1.60
CA LEU A 618 25.46 21.41 1.13
C LEU A 618 25.51 21.45 -0.40
N THR A 619 26.64 21.90 -0.95
CA THR A 619 26.88 21.93 -2.40
C THR A 619 28.18 21.25 -2.81
N GLU A 620 29.11 21.04 -1.85
CA GLU A 620 30.40 20.39 -2.07
C GLU A 620 30.41 18.98 -1.46
N VAL A 621 30.97 18.03 -2.19
CA VAL A 621 31.08 16.61 -1.71
C VAL A 621 31.99 16.52 -0.47
N SER A 622 32.99 17.36 -0.38
CA SER A 622 33.88 17.48 0.80
C SER A 622 33.14 17.80 2.09
N ASP A 623 32.06 18.59 2.01
CA ASP A 623 31.27 18.96 3.18
C ASP A 623 30.42 17.79 3.69
N ILE A 624 30.02 16.88 2.81
CA ILE A 624 29.38 15.60 3.18
C ILE A 624 30.32 14.79 4.07
N ARG A 625 31.57 14.59 3.62
CA ARG A 625 32.57 13.87 4.41
C ARG A 625 32.82 14.54 5.75
N ARG A 626 32.97 15.87 5.74
CA ARG A 626 33.18 16.66 6.97
C ARG A 626 32.02 16.47 7.94
N PHE A 627 30.78 16.59 7.49
CA PHE A 627 29.61 16.38 8.33
C PHE A 627 29.57 14.96 8.90
N LEU A 628 29.73 13.92 8.07
CA LEU A 628 29.71 12.55 8.54
C LEU A 628 30.82 12.26 9.55
N CYS A 629 32.01 12.85 9.38
CA CYS A 629 33.10 12.74 10.37
C CYS A 629 32.78 13.40 11.71
N THR A 630 31.84 14.35 11.78
CA THR A 630 31.42 14.96 13.06
C THR A 630 30.36 14.14 13.79
N VAL A 631 29.56 13.34 13.07
CA VAL A 631 28.39 12.64 13.62
C VAL A 631 28.54 11.12 13.68
N LYS A 632 29.53 10.56 12.99
CA LYS A 632 29.79 9.10 12.96
C LYS A 632 31.09 8.76 13.67
N PRO A 633 31.14 7.57 14.33
CA PRO A 633 32.37 7.10 14.96
C PRO A 633 33.44 6.73 13.92
N GLN A 634 34.71 6.69 14.31
CA GLN A 634 35.81 6.34 13.43
C GLN A 634 35.63 4.96 12.78
N SER A 635 35.09 3.98 13.53
CA SER A 635 34.78 2.63 13.03
C SER A 635 33.83 2.60 11.83
N TYR A 636 32.98 3.61 11.65
CA TYR A 636 32.11 3.76 10.48
C TYR A 636 32.92 3.88 9.16
N PHE A 637 34.10 4.44 9.23
CA PHE A 637 34.97 4.67 8.06
C PHE A 637 36.01 3.58 7.85
N GLU A 638 36.17 2.64 8.77
CA GLU A 638 37.18 1.57 8.73
C GLU A 638 36.73 0.31 7.97
N VAL A 639 35.46 0.22 7.56
CA VAL A 639 34.80 -1.03 7.09
C VAL A 639 34.88 -1.23 5.57
N ALA A 640 35.66 -0.51 4.82
CA ALA A 640 35.77 -0.69 3.38
C ALA A 640 37.24 -0.71 2.92
N ALA A 641 37.95 -1.76 3.22
CA ALA A 641 39.21 -2.12 2.58
C ALA A 641 39.09 -3.47 1.85
#